data_a7ec6581bfc285d34759a42a0d298bd5
#
_entry.id   a7ec6581bfc285d34759a42a0d298bd5
#
_cell.length_a   1.000
_cell.length_b   1.000
_cell.length_c   1.000
_cell.angle_alpha   90.00
_cell.angle_beta   90.00
_cell.angle_gamma   90.00
#
_symmetry.space_group_name_H-M   'P 1'
#
loop_
_entity.id
_entity.type
_entity.pdbx_description
1 polymer ?
#
loop_
_entity_poly.entity_id
_entity_poly.type
_entity_poly.pdbx_seq_one_letter_code
_entity_poly.pdbx_strand_id
1 'polypeptide(L)'
;MRFPISGLTSALAICAALPALAEPNFNRIASFATPLNMAAGEDLARATSAEIISASEDGMTLVYTDSPLGVIGLIDITDPAAPKPLGNIAMGGEPTTAKIIGGTAFAAVNTSQDYVNTSGKLVSVDLASKAVVAECALGGRPDSVAAAQDGSFLAIAIENERDEDVNDGALPQMPAGFVVKLPVKDGVADCAGLQKIEVTGLAGVAGDDPEPEFLDINAAGEIVLTMQENNEIVLIGADGKVSGHFSAGAVDLDGIDTKRDGKLNFTAKREGALREPDGVKWIDADHFAVANEGDYKGGSRSWTIFNRDGSVVYESGASLERAIAEIGHYPEHRSKTKGVELESVEIATFGETPMAFVASERTSVIGVYDLTDPKAPVLKQLLPSGVSPEGMVAIPQRNLLVSANEVDLREDGLAPAHVMIYQLAEGPAAYPMITSAGSENLIGWGALSGLTADPKEAGKLYAVSDSVYAAAPTIFSIDATQTPAKITSAMLVTRGGDAAQKLDLEGIAADGAGGFWLASEGRSDRLVPHAIYHVDAEGAIDQEIGLPEALLANETRYGFEGITMVGDTLWMAVQREWKDDPKGVVKLLAYNTKEESWGAVHYPLDAPAEGAWMGLSEITVKGDWAYIIERDNQIADKAATKKLYRVAVSALVPAELGGTLPVVTKELVRDLLPDLGVLKGYVVDKVEGFAIDAAGTGWVVTDNDGVDDSSGETLFWSIGEVK
;
A
#
# COMPACT_ATOMS: atom_id res chain seq x y z
N MET A 1 66.90 -15.78 -54.05
CA MET A 1 65.42 -15.82 -53.95
C MET A 1 65.00 -15.07 -52.73
N ARG A 2 64.43 -13.90 -52.82
CA ARG A 2 63.91 -13.09 -51.68
C ARG A 2 62.41 -13.21 -51.72
N PHE A 3 61.80 -13.65 -50.62
CA PHE A 3 60.35 -13.64 -50.39
C PHE A 3 59.96 -12.35 -49.63
N PRO A 4 58.88 -11.67 -50.03
CA PRO A 4 58.39 -10.55 -49.26
C PRO A 4 57.48 -11.01 -48.11
N ILE A 5 57.67 -10.39 -46.95
CA ILE A 5 56.81 -10.55 -45.77
C ILE A 5 55.67 -9.54 -45.90
N SER A 6 54.45 -10.06 -46.05
CA SER A 6 53.21 -9.23 -46.03
C SER A 6 52.78 -9.04 -44.55
N GLY A 7 52.83 -7.81 -44.07
CA GLY A 7 52.33 -7.46 -42.76
C GLY A 7 50.78 -7.37 -42.80
N LEU A 8 50.10 -8.16 -41.97
CA LEU A 8 48.66 -7.99 -41.65
C LEU A 8 48.53 -6.94 -40.55
N THR A 9 47.97 -5.81 -40.90
CA THR A 9 47.51 -4.81 -39.93
C THR A 9 46.12 -5.19 -39.48
N SER A 10 45.98 -5.69 -38.25
CA SER A 10 44.68 -5.88 -37.59
C SER A 10 44.17 -4.53 -37.10
N ALA A 11 43.10 -4.07 -37.73
CA ALA A 11 42.33 -2.92 -37.23
C ALA A 11 41.47 -3.37 -36.04
N LEU A 12 41.80 -2.94 -34.81
CA LEU A 12 40.92 -3.07 -33.66
C LEU A 12 39.76 -2.08 -33.84
N ALA A 13 38.57 -2.60 -34.12
CA ALA A 13 37.34 -1.83 -34.00
C ALA A 13 36.99 -1.68 -32.52
N ILE A 14 37.21 -0.49 -31.96
CA ILE A 14 36.68 -0.12 -30.63
C ILE A 14 35.20 0.16 -30.84
N CYS A 15 34.34 -0.81 -30.56
CA CYS A 15 32.90 -0.56 -30.34
C CYS A 15 32.80 0.24 -29.05
N ALA A 16 32.62 1.54 -29.12
CA ALA A 16 32.14 2.33 -28.00
C ALA A 16 30.70 1.84 -27.70
N ALA A 17 30.53 1.09 -26.61
CA ALA A 17 29.21 0.83 -26.06
C ALA A 17 28.62 2.20 -25.70
N LEU A 18 27.58 2.63 -26.38
CA LEU A 18 26.75 3.73 -25.94
C LEU A 18 26.18 3.30 -24.56
N PRO A 19 26.18 4.17 -23.56
CA PRO A 19 25.47 3.86 -22.34
C PRO A 19 24.02 3.50 -22.73
N ALA A 20 23.54 2.34 -22.30
CA ALA A 20 22.13 2.01 -22.41
C ALA A 20 21.38 3.13 -21.69
N LEU A 21 20.47 3.79 -22.38
CA LEU A 21 19.55 4.73 -21.74
C LEU A 21 18.82 3.91 -20.69
N ALA A 22 18.73 4.44 -19.45
CA ALA A 22 17.94 3.80 -18.41
C ALA A 22 16.48 3.73 -18.92
N GLU A 23 15.82 2.58 -18.74
CA GLU A 23 14.40 2.47 -19.09
C GLU A 23 13.59 3.49 -18.28
N PRO A 24 12.56 4.11 -18.88
CA PRO A 24 11.70 5.01 -18.14
C PRO A 24 10.87 4.25 -17.10
N ASN A 25 10.75 4.82 -15.91
CA ASN A 25 9.95 4.28 -14.82
C ASN A 25 9.04 5.37 -14.25
N PHE A 26 7.89 4.94 -13.73
CA PHE A 26 7.04 5.81 -12.92
C PHE A 26 7.64 5.95 -11.53
N ASN A 27 7.78 7.18 -11.07
CA ASN A 27 8.11 7.46 -9.69
C ASN A 27 7.12 8.47 -9.12
N ARG A 28 6.68 8.27 -7.88
CA ARG A 28 5.83 9.24 -7.18
C ARG A 28 6.60 10.54 -6.99
N ILE A 29 6.01 11.66 -7.43
CA ILE A 29 6.62 12.99 -7.35
C ILE A 29 5.92 13.89 -6.33
N ALA A 30 4.68 13.59 -5.97
CA ALA A 30 3.91 14.29 -4.95
C ALA A 30 2.78 13.44 -4.39
N SER A 31 2.32 13.80 -3.20
CA SER A 31 1.08 13.38 -2.58
C SER A 31 0.27 14.62 -2.15
N PHE A 32 -1.05 14.53 -2.20
CA PHE A 32 -1.96 15.58 -1.78
C PHE A 32 -2.98 15.01 -0.79
N ALA A 33 -2.93 15.45 0.46
CA ALA A 33 -3.89 15.04 1.48
C ALA A 33 -5.23 15.78 1.27
N THR A 34 -6.34 15.04 1.19
CA THR A 34 -7.67 15.59 0.91
C THR A 34 -8.16 16.66 1.90
N PRO A 35 -7.80 16.61 3.21
CA PRO A 35 -8.17 17.68 4.14
C PRO A 35 -7.63 19.08 3.77
N LEU A 36 -6.61 19.17 2.92
CA LEU A 36 -6.11 20.46 2.41
C LEU A 36 -7.14 21.23 1.58
N ASN A 37 -8.16 20.56 1.03
CA ASN A 37 -9.25 21.18 0.30
C ASN A 37 -10.40 21.67 1.19
N MET A 38 -10.43 21.29 2.47
CA MET A 38 -11.46 21.75 3.40
C MET A 38 -11.39 23.26 3.61
N ALA A 39 -12.56 23.89 3.69
CA ALA A 39 -12.64 25.34 3.85
C ALA A 39 -12.20 25.77 5.27
N ALA A 40 -11.70 27.01 5.37
CA ALA A 40 -11.33 27.56 6.67
C ALA A 40 -12.54 27.60 7.63
N GLY A 41 -12.43 26.93 8.75
CA GLY A 41 -13.48 26.84 9.78
C GLY A 41 -14.36 25.60 9.69
N GLU A 42 -14.14 24.72 8.71
CA GLU A 42 -14.73 23.38 8.74
C GLU A 42 -14.12 22.52 9.84
N ASP A 43 -14.90 21.55 10.30
CA ASP A 43 -14.43 20.57 11.28
C ASP A 43 -13.46 19.58 10.61
N LEU A 44 -12.17 19.77 10.87
CA LEU A 44 -11.12 18.91 10.31
C LEU A 44 -11.15 17.46 10.85
N ALA A 45 -12.00 17.16 11.84
CA ALA A 45 -12.18 15.79 12.31
C ALA A 45 -13.14 14.97 11.44
N ARG A 46 -13.91 15.62 10.54
CA ARG A 46 -14.76 14.88 9.58
C ARG A 46 -13.89 14.04 8.67
N ALA A 47 -14.31 12.81 8.42
CA ALA A 47 -13.68 11.95 7.42
C ALA A 47 -13.71 12.61 6.03
N THR A 48 -12.66 12.39 5.26
CA THR A 48 -12.52 12.78 3.86
C THR A 48 -12.23 11.53 3.03
N SER A 49 -12.41 11.62 1.73
CA SER A 49 -12.05 10.54 0.80
C SER A 49 -11.44 11.11 -0.48
N ALA A 50 -10.81 10.26 -1.26
CA ALA A 50 -10.59 10.45 -2.69
C ALA A 50 -10.85 9.10 -3.37
N GLU A 51 -12.05 8.94 -3.89
CA GLU A 51 -12.51 7.70 -4.51
C GLU A 51 -12.20 7.70 -6.01
N ILE A 52 -13.05 8.30 -6.81
CA ILE A 52 -12.83 8.37 -8.26
C ILE A 52 -12.23 9.72 -8.67
N ILE A 53 -11.31 9.71 -9.61
CA ILE A 53 -10.58 10.89 -10.06
C ILE A 53 -10.65 11.10 -11.57
N SER A 54 -10.64 12.35 -11.99
CA SER A 54 -10.61 12.75 -13.40
C SER A 54 -9.72 13.96 -13.61
N ALA A 55 -9.16 14.12 -14.81
CA ALA A 55 -8.30 15.24 -15.17
C ALA A 55 -8.94 16.10 -16.27
N SER A 56 -8.67 17.41 -16.25
CA SER A 56 -9.00 18.31 -17.37
C SER A 56 -8.21 17.93 -18.63
N GLU A 57 -8.71 18.31 -19.80
CA GLU A 57 -8.09 17.99 -21.11
C GLU A 57 -6.64 18.47 -21.22
N ASP A 58 -6.32 19.62 -20.60
CA ASP A 58 -4.95 20.13 -20.53
C ASP A 58 -4.09 19.43 -19.45
N GLY A 59 -4.72 18.59 -18.64
CA GLY A 59 -4.08 17.85 -17.54
C GLY A 59 -3.61 18.72 -16.38
N MET A 60 -4.14 19.96 -16.22
CA MET A 60 -3.68 20.89 -15.17
C MET A 60 -4.57 20.93 -13.95
N THR A 61 -5.79 20.40 -14.05
CA THR A 61 -6.75 20.34 -12.95
C THR A 61 -7.24 18.91 -12.74
N LEU A 62 -7.27 18.47 -11.50
CA LEU A 62 -7.92 17.22 -11.09
C LEU A 62 -9.24 17.53 -10.40
N VAL A 63 -10.21 16.63 -10.58
CA VAL A 63 -11.44 16.56 -9.81
C VAL A 63 -11.54 15.17 -9.21
N TYR A 64 -11.80 15.07 -7.91
CA TYR A 64 -12.04 13.80 -7.22
C TYR A 64 -13.33 13.84 -6.43
N THR A 65 -13.92 12.68 -6.17
CA THR A 65 -15.09 12.52 -5.30
C THR A 65 -14.67 12.31 -3.86
N ASP A 66 -15.44 12.88 -2.95
CA ASP A 66 -15.28 12.77 -1.50
C ASP A 66 -16.69 12.56 -0.92
N SER A 67 -17.11 11.29 -0.87
CA SER A 67 -18.46 10.92 -0.49
C SER A 67 -18.78 11.21 0.97
N PRO A 68 -17.83 10.99 1.96
CA PRO A 68 -18.07 11.33 3.36
C PRO A 68 -18.34 12.82 3.59
N LEU A 69 -17.69 13.69 2.80
CA LEU A 69 -17.97 15.14 2.87
C LEU A 69 -19.15 15.58 2.01
N GLY A 70 -19.60 14.77 1.05
CA GLY A 70 -20.63 15.11 0.08
C GLY A 70 -20.20 16.18 -0.93
N VAL A 71 -18.94 16.13 -1.37
CA VAL A 71 -18.32 17.15 -2.22
C VAL A 71 -17.52 16.53 -3.38
N ILE A 72 -17.26 17.31 -4.41
CA ILE A 72 -16.13 17.07 -5.30
C ILE A 72 -14.98 18.02 -4.91
N GLY A 73 -13.77 17.49 -4.82
CA GLY A 73 -12.56 18.27 -4.54
C GLY A 73 -11.79 18.59 -5.80
N LEU A 74 -11.17 19.77 -5.86
CA LEU A 74 -10.37 20.22 -7.00
C LEU A 74 -8.92 20.43 -6.60
N ILE A 75 -7.99 20.02 -7.47
CA ILE A 75 -6.55 20.17 -7.25
C ILE A 75 -5.90 20.82 -8.48
N ASP A 76 -5.11 21.88 -8.29
CA ASP A 76 -4.23 22.42 -9.32
C ASP A 76 -2.93 21.64 -9.36
N ILE A 77 -2.67 20.99 -10.48
CA ILE A 77 -1.43 20.26 -10.79
C ILE A 77 -0.67 20.90 -11.96
N THR A 78 -0.78 22.21 -12.16
CA THR A 78 0.04 22.95 -13.12
C THR A 78 1.52 22.66 -12.88
N ASP A 79 1.96 22.65 -11.62
CA ASP A 79 3.19 22.01 -11.17
C ASP A 79 2.83 20.70 -10.45
N PRO A 80 3.00 19.52 -11.11
CA PRO A 80 2.58 18.26 -10.55
C PRO A 80 3.44 17.81 -9.35
N ALA A 81 4.63 18.40 -9.16
CA ALA A 81 5.48 18.14 -8.00
C ALA A 81 5.09 18.99 -6.77
N ALA A 82 4.17 19.96 -6.96
CA ALA A 82 3.67 20.84 -5.90
C ALA A 82 2.17 21.12 -6.08
N PRO A 83 1.31 20.09 -5.94
CA PRO A 83 -0.14 20.20 -6.11
C PRO A 83 -0.71 21.21 -5.10
N LYS A 84 -1.75 21.96 -5.51
CA LYS A 84 -2.36 22.99 -4.67
C LYS A 84 -3.85 22.77 -4.52
N PRO A 85 -4.41 23.04 -3.33
CA PRO A 85 -5.85 22.96 -3.13
C PRO A 85 -6.57 24.05 -3.93
N LEU A 86 -7.63 23.67 -4.62
CA LEU A 86 -8.58 24.60 -5.22
C LEU A 86 -9.91 24.64 -4.45
N GLY A 87 -10.05 23.81 -3.41
CA GLY A 87 -11.24 23.72 -2.55
C GLY A 87 -12.27 22.73 -3.05
N ASN A 88 -13.35 22.61 -2.27
CA ASN A 88 -14.43 21.66 -2.46
C ASN A 88 -15.68 22.34 -3.02
N ILE A 89 -16.53 21.59 -3.73
CA ILE A 89 -17.85 22.01 -4.22
C ILE A 89 -18.88 21.02 -3.70
N ALA A 90 -19.87 21.49 -2.94
CA ALA A 90 -20.92 20.67 -2.36
C ALA A 90 -21.88 20.12 -3.43
N MET A 91 -22.16 18.82 -3.37
CA MET A 91 -23.00 18.11 -4.32
C MET A 91 -24.43 17.90 -3.83
N GLY A 92 -24.69 18.06 -2.53
CA GLY A 92 -26.01 17.86 -1.92
C GLY A 92 -26.44 16.39 -1.92
N GLY A 93 -25.51 15.50 -1.68
CA GLY A 93 -25.59 14.06 -1.59
C GLY A 93 -24.18 13.49 -1.64
N GLU A 94 -24.03 12.19 -1.78
CA GLU A 94 -22.77 11.45 -1.85
C GLU A 94 -22.31 11.34 -3.32
N PRO A 95 -21.26 12.05 -3.76
CA PRO A 95 -20.76 11.90 -5.11
C PRO A 95 -19.99 10.58 -5.23
N THR A 96 -20.39 9.72 -6.15
CA THR A 96 -19.74 8.43 -6.42
C THR A 96 -18.66 8.57 -7.48
N THR A 97 -18.98 9.18 -8.61
CA THR A 97 -18.02 9.36 -9.73
C THR A 97 -18.09 10.77 -10.30
N ALA A 98 -16.96 11.29 -10.76
CA ALA A 98 -16.88 12.55 -11.50
C ALA A 98 -16.05 12.42 -12.78
N LYS A 99 -16.54 12.99 -13.89
CA LYS A 99 -15.83 13.09 -15.19
C LYS A 99 -15.79 14.52 -15.67
N ILE A 100 -14.74 14.87 -16.40
CA ILE A 100 -14.58 16.21 -17.00
C ILE A 100 -14.76 16.12 -18.51
N ILE A 101 -15.61 16.99 -19.09
CA ILE A 101 -15.69 17.22 -20.53
C ILE A 101 -15.51 18.72 -20.75
N GLY A 102 -14.45 19.11 -21.47
CA GLY A 102 -14.11 20.53 -21.66
C GLY A 102 -13.91 21.26 -20.32
N GLY A 103 -14.69 22.29 -20.10
CA GLY A 103 -14.66 23.11 -18.86
C GLY A 103 -15.67 22.69 -17.79
N THR A 104 -16.37 21.56 -17.95
CA THR A 104 -17.44 21.14 -17.03
C THR A 104 -17.10 19.81 -16.37
N ALA A 105 -17.25 19.75 -15.05
CA ALA A 105 -17.25 18.49 -14.31
C ALA A 105 -18.69 17.96 -14.18
N PHE A 106 -18.85 16.67 -14.39
CA PHE A 106 -20.11 15.94 -14.26
C PHE A 106 -19.96 14.95 -13.14
N ALA A 107 -20.68 15.16 -12.03
CA ALA A 107 -20.65 14.28 -10.86
C ALA A 107 -21.96 13.51 -10.74
N ALA A 108 -21.88 12.18 -10.67
CA ALA A 108 -22.98 11.35 -10.22
C ALA A 108 -23.09 11.45 -8.70
N VAL A 109 -24.30 11.59 -8.19
CA VAL A 109 -24.55 11.88 -6.78
C VAL A 109 -25.68 10.99 -6.28
N ASN A 110 -25.38 10.14 -5.32
CA ASN A 110 -26.37 9.38 -4.58
C ASN A 110 -27.16 10.32 -3.65
N THR A 111 -28.48 10.22 -3.73
CA THR A 111 -29.43 10.97 -2.89
C THR A 111 -30.48 10.04 -2.27
N SER A 112 -30.23 8.74 -2.27
CA SER A 112 -31.11 7.71 -1.74
C SER A 112 -31.42 7.95 -0.25
N GLN A 113 -32.60 7.55 0.17
CA GLN A 113 -32.97 7.54 1.60
C GLN A 113 -32.50 6.24 2.28
N ASP A 114 -32.53 5.18 1.52
CA ASP A 114 -32.13 3.83 1.91
C ASP A 114 -31.96 2.98 0.64
N TYR A 115 -31.58 1.71 0.79
CA TYR A 115 -31.37 0.76 -0.31
C TYR A 115 -32.64 0.39 -1.11
N VAL A 116 -33.85 0.71 -0.60
CA VAL A 116 -35.14 0.46 -1.28
C VAL A 116 -35.66 1.72 -1.92
N ASN A 117 -35.53 2.88 -1.26
CA ASN A 117 -35.95 4.18 -1.74
C ASN A 117 -34.78 4.90 -2.41
N THR A 118 -34.27 4.29 -3.48
CA THR A 118 -33.09 4.75 -4.22
C THR A 118 -33.41 6.01 -5.04
N SER A 119 -32.47 6.90 -5.11
CA SER A 119 -32.48 8.10 -5.96
C SER A 119 -31.08 8.63 -6.22
N GLY A 120 -30.92 9.34 -7.31
CA GLY A 120 -29.66 9.99 -7.64
C GLY A 120 -29.82 11.07 -8.69
N LYS A 121 -28.82 11.87 -8.84
CA LYS A 121 -28.75 12.95 -9.82
C LYS A 121 -27.38 13.06 -10.46
N LEU A 122 -27.29 13.56 -11.68
CA LEU A 122 -26.06 14.05 -12.28
C LEU A 122 -25.99 15.57 -12.08
N VAL A 123 -24.89 16.05 -11.52
CA VAL A 123 -24.63 17.48 -11.30
C VAL A 123 -23.56 17.95 -12.30
N SER A 124 -23.88 18.98 -13.10
CA SER A 124 -22.92 19.64 -14.00
C SER A 124 -22.36 20.89 -13.33
N VAL A 125 -21.05 20.98 -13.24
CA VAL A 125 -20.34 22.09 -12.56
C VAL A 125 -19.40 22.77 -13.55
N ASP A 126 -19.55 24.07 -13.77
CA ASP A 126 -18.59 24.87 -14.51
C ASP A 126 -17.34 25.07 -13.66
N LEU A 127 -16.20 24.54 -14.11
CA LEU A 127 -14.94 24.52 -13.35
C LEU A 127 -14.34 25.93 -13.13
N ALA A 128 -14.58 26.86 -14.05
CA ALA A 128 -14.02 28.20 -13.96
C ALA A 128 -14.72 29.03 -12.88
N SER A 129 -16.05 28.97 -12.83
CA SER A 129 -16.87 29.69 -11.82
C SER A 129 -17.13 28.87 -10.56
N LYS A 130 -16.90 27.54 -10.61
CA LYS A 130 -17.26 26.57 -9.57
C LYS A 130 -18.76 26.53 -9.24
N ALA A 131 -19.58 26.90 -10.22
CA ALA A 131 -21.02 26.95 -10.07
C ALA A 131 -21.68 25.69 -10.63
N VAL A 132 -22.69 25.18 -9.93
CA VAL A 132 -23.61 24.18 -10.47
C VAL A 132 -24.44 24.86 -11.57
N VAL A 133 -24.38 24.33 -12.79
CA VAL A 133 -25.05 24.89 -13.98
C VAL A 133 -26.22 24.04 -14.43
N ALA A 134 -26.29 22.76 -14.06
CA ALA A 134 -27.45 21.90 -14.31
C ALA A 134 -27.49 20.73 -13.34
N GLU A 135 -28.68 20.17 -13.12
CA GLU A 135 -28.89 18.91 -12.40
C GLU A 135 -29.91 18.06 -13.15
N CYS A 136 -29.64 16.77 -13.35
CA CYS A 136 -30.52 15.80 -13.99
C CYS A 136 -30.86 14.68 -13.02
N ALA A 137 -32.12 14.43 -12.74
CA ALA A 137 -32.52 13.25 -11.97
C ALA A 137 -32.25 11.98 -12.77
N LEU A 138 -31.59 10.99 -12.14
CA LEU A 138 -31.18 9.73 -12.77
C LEU A 138 -32.22 8.60 -12.57
N GLY A 139 -32.99 8.67 -11.51
CA GLY A 139 -34.08 7.71 -11.23
C GLY A 139 -33.65 6.48 -10.44
N GLY A 140 -32.44 6.48 -9.86
CA GLY A 140 -31.88 5.45 -8.99
C GLY A 140 -30.53 5.89 -8.45
N ARG A 141 -29.91 5.08 -7.60
CA ARG A 141 -28.58 5.29 -7.03
C ARG A 141 -27.51 5.07 -8.11
N PRO A 142 -26.78 6.11 -8.51
CA PRO A 142 -25.68 5.94 -9.45
C PRO A 142 -24.44 5.37 -8.74
N ASP A 143 -23.64 4.66 -9.50
CA ASP A 143 -22.28 4.30 -9.14
C ASP A 143 -21.28 5.00 -10.06
N SER A 144 -21.04 4.52 -11.27
CA SER A 144 -19.98 5.05 -12.13
C SER A 144 -20.50 5.88 -13.32
N VAL A 145 -19.62 6.75 -13.84
CA VAL A 145 -19.85 7.59 -15.01
C VAL A 145 -18.72 7.46 -16.01
N ALA A 146 -19.01 7.21 -17.28
CA ALA A 146 -18.05 7.36 -18.37
C ALA A 146 -18.50 8.44 -19.35
N ALA A 147 -17.53 9.07 -20.01
CA ALA A 147 -17.74 10.07 -21.02
C ALA A 147 -17.32 9.54 -22.39
N ALA A 148 -18.15 9.77 -23.42
CA ALA A 148 -17.75 9.51 -24.80
C ALA A 148 -16.51 10.36 -25.16
N GLN A 149 -15.58 9.80 -25.92
CA GLN A 149 -14.33 10.46 -26.25
C GLN A 149 -14.51 11.78 -27.02
N ASP A 150 -15.61 11.93 -27.77
CA ASP A 150 -15.99 13.18 -28.47
C ASP A 150 -16.77 14.14 -27.57
N GLY A 151 -17.02 13.81 -26.31
CA GLY A 151 -17.79 14.60 -25.36
C GLY A 151 -19.27 14.69 -25.64
N SER A 152 -19.83 13.86 -26.56
CA SER A 152 -21.23 13.99 -27.02
C SER A 152 -22.27 13.43 -26.04
N PHE A 153 -21.89 12.50 -25.16
CA PHE A 153 -22.77 11.91 -24.17
C PHE A 153 -21.99 11.32 -22.98
N LEU A 154 -22.71 11.07 -21.90
CA LEU A 154 -22.28 10.32 -20.74
C LEU A 154 -23.07 9.02 -20.67
N ALA A 155 -22.44 7.96 -20.17
CA ALA A 155 -23.10 6.75 -19.70
C ALA A 155 -22.92 6.67 -18.18
N ILE A 156 -23.97 6.25 -17.47
CA ILE A 156 -24.02 6.22 -16.00
C ILE A 156 -24.59 4.86 -15.59
N ALA A 157 -23.84 4.12 -14.80
CA ALA A 157 -24.32 2.91 -14.15
C ALA A 157 -25.23 3.33 -12.98
N ILE A 158 -26.41 2.73 -12.92
CA ILE A 158 -27.35 2.88 -11.82
C ILE A 158 -27.43 1.53 -11.15
N GLU A 159 -26.67 1.39 -10.13
CA GLU A 159 -26.47 0.13 -9.43
C GLU A 159 -27.68 -0.23 -8.59
N ASN A 160 -28.18 0.72 -7.78
CA ASN A 160 -29.19 0.49 -6.73
C ASN A 160 -28.74 -0.56 -5.70
N GLU A 161 -27.47 -0.54 -5.37
CA GLU A 161 -26.74 -1.42 -4.45
C GLU A 161 -27.63 -2.10 -3.40
N ARG A 162 -27.40 -3.39 -3.17
CA ARG A 162 -28.06 -4.18 -2.15
C ARG A 162 -27.64 -3.78 -0.72
N ASP A 163 -28.49 -4.07 0.26
CA ASP A 163 -28.15 -3.97 1.67
C ASP A 163 -27.49 -5.28 2.15
N GLU A 164 -26.21 -5.26 2.44
CA GLU A 164 -25.45 -6.43 2.88
C GLU A 164 -25.90 -6.97 4.25
N ASP A 165 -26.52 -6.12 5.08
CA ASP A 165 -27.04 -6.50 6.39
C ASP A 165 -28.38 -7.23 6.30
N VAL A 166 -29.05 -7.22 5.13
CA VAL A 166 -30.32 -7.88 4.90
C VAL A 166 -30.12 -9.24 4.24
N ASN A 167 -30.57 -10.31 4.89
CA ASN A 167 -30.49 -11.71 4.40
C ASN A 167 -29.05 -12.13 4.04
N ASP A 168 -28.06 -11.72 4.80
CA ASP A 168 -26.64 -11.96 4.52
C ASP A 168 -26.22 -11.45 3.12
N GLY A 169 -26.71 -10.30 2.70
CA GLY A 169 -26.44 -9.68 1.41
C GLY A 169 -27.02 -10.43 0.19
N ALA A 170 -27.95 -11.38 0.39
CA ALA A 170 -28.41 -12.23 -0.70
C ALA A 170 -29.30 -11.48 -1.70
N LEU A 171 -28.99 -11.62 -2.99
CA LEU A 171 -29.81 -11.15 -4.11
C LEU A 171 -31.00 -12.10 -4.37
N PRO A 172 -32.15 -11.60 -4.89
CA PRO A 172 -32.41 -10.21 -5.32
C PRO A 172 -32.85 -9.30 -4.19
N GLN A 173 -32.49 -7.99 -4.29
CA GLN A 173 -32.95 -6.93 -3.43
C GLN A 173 -33.36 -5.71 -4.30
N MET A 174 -34.66 -5.51 -4.46
CA MET A 174 -35.19 -4.50 -5.36
C MET A 174 -35.12 -3.07 -4.78
N PRO A 175 -34.94 -2.02 -5.60
CA PRO A 175 -35.16 -1.98 -7.06
C PRO A 175 -33.91 -2.41 -7.86
N ALA A 176 -34.13 -3.10 -8.98
CA ALA A 176 -33.08 -3.48 -9.92
C ALA A 176 -32.37 -2.28 -10.55
N GLY A 177 -31.06 -2.42 -10.79
CA GLY A 177 -30.25 -1.42 -11.47
C GLY A 177 -30.49 -1.35 -12.98
N PHE A 178 -29.89 -0.34 -13.62
CA PHE A 178 -30.00 -0.07 -15.06
C PHE A 178 -28.89 0.90 -15.51
N VAL A 179 -28.80 1.17 -16.82
CA VAL A 179 -27.86 2.17 -17.35
C VAL A 179 -28.61 3.39 -17.84
N VAL A 180 -28.04 4.58 -17.64
CA VAL A 180 -28.52 5.84 -18.21
C VAL A 180 -27.53 6.31 -19.26
N LYS A 181 -28.03 6.62 -20.48
CA LYS A 181 -27.28 7.36 -21.49
C LYS A 181 -27.82 8.78 -21.57
N LEU A 182 -26.93 9.78 -21.40
CA LEU A 182 -27.34 11.18 -21.27
C LEU A 182 -26.52 12.05 -22.23
N PRO A 183 -27.14 12.69 -23.25
CA PRO A 183 -26.46 13.59 -24.17
C PRO A 183 -25.84 14.80 -23.45
N VAL A 184 -24.71 15.28 -23.96
CA VAL A 184 -24.08 16.54 -23.56
C VAL A 184 -24.24 17.55 -24.71
N LYS A 185 -24.77 18.74 -24.41
CA LYS A 185 -24.94 19.82 -25.38
C LYS A 185 -24.38 21.11 -24.81
N ASP A 186 -23.55 21.79 -25.61
CA ASP A 186 -22.90 23.03 -25.20
C ASP A 186 -22.18 22.93 -23.85
N GLY A 187 -21.56 21.74 -23.57
CA GLY A 187 -20.85 21.46 -22.35
C GLY A 187 -21.72 21.20 -21.11
N VAL A 188 -23.03 20.99 -21.27
CA VAL A 188 -23.97 20.74 -20.18
C VAL A 188 -24.82 19.49 -20.47
N ALA A 189 -25.18 18.75 -19.46
CA ALA A 189 -26.05 17.58 -19.59
C ALA A 189 -27.47 17.95 -20.07
N ASP A 190 -27.94 17.31 -21.15
CA ASP A 190 -29.29 17.48 -21.68
C ASP A 190 -30.26 16.49 -21.00
N CYS A 191 -30.83 16.91 -19.87
CA CYS A 191 -31.76 16.07 -19.11
C CYS A 191 -32.97 15.57 -19.92
N ALA A 192 -33.42 16.36 -20.94
CA ALA A 192 -34.55 15.97 -21.77
C ALA A 192 -34.24 14.83 -22.75
N GLY A 193 -32.94 14.61 -23.03
CA GLY A 193 -32.43 13.53 -23.87
C GLY A 193 -32.07 12.26 -23.13
N LEU A 194 -32.31 12.15 -21.82
CA LEU A 194 -32.00 10.98 -21.02
C LEU A 194 -32.68 9.73 -21.58
N GLN A 195 -31.90 8.69 -21.80
CA GLN A 195 -32.34 7.37 -22.22
C GLN A 195 -32.00 6.34 -21.14
N LYS A 196 -33.04 5.66 -20.61
CA LYS A 196 -32.84 4.49 -19.74
C LYS A 196 -32.61 3.25 -20.60
N ILE A 197 -31.62 2.43 -20.23
CA ILE A 197 -31.27 1.18 -20.89
C ILE A 197 -31.41 0.06 -19.85
N GLU A 198 -32.37 -0.84 -20.12
CA GLU A 198 -32.65 -1.99 -19.24
C GLU A 198 -31.62 -3.09 -19.47
N VAL A 199 -31.11 -3.65 -18.38
CA VAL A 199 -30.16 -4.77 -18.36
C VAL A 199 -30.68 -5.99 -17.56
N THR A 200 -31.92 -5.89 -17.05
CA THR A 200 -32.62 -6.97 -16.35
C THR A 200 -32.81 -8.19 -17.23
N GLY A 201 -32.57 -9.37 -16.68
CA GLY A 201 -32.75 -10.66 -17.35
C GLY A 201 -31.57 -11.10 -18.23
N LEU A 202 -30.46 -10.39 -18.22
CA LEU A 202 -29.27 -10.71 -18.99
C LEU A 202 -28.37 -11.70 -18.25
N ALA A 203 -28.14 -11.48 -16.97
CA ALA A 203 -27.23 -12.29 -16.15
C ALA A 203 -27.81 -13.66 -15.77
N GLY A 204 -26.91 -14.63 -15.63
CA GLY A 204 -27.23 -15.96 -15.11
C GLY A 204 -27.36 -16.02 -13.59
N VAL A 205 -26.69 -15.12 -12.88
CA VAL A 205 -26.77 -14.93 -11.42
C VAL A 205 -27.68 -13.76 -11.14
N ALA A 206 -28.73 -13.98 -10.35
CA ALA A 206 -29.68 -12.94 -9.93
C ALA A 206 -30.15 -12.00 -11.05
N GLY A 207 -30.45 -12.53 -12.25
CA GLY A 207 -30.73 -11.72 -13.45
C GLY A 207 -31.94 -10.82 -13.35
N ASP A 208 -32.83 -11.03 -12.37
CA ASP A 208 -33.97 -10.15 -12.09
C ASP A 208 -33.53 -8.86 -11.35
N ASP A 209 -32.35 -8.87 -10.79
CA ASP A 209 -31.74 -7.79 -10.00
C ASP A 209 -30.30 -7.54 -10.48
N PRO A 210 -30.12 -6.86 -11.61
CA PRO A 210 -28.80 -6.43 -12.06
C PRO A 210 -28.28 -5.29 -11.19
N GLU A 211 -27.00 -5.37 -10.83
CA GLU A 211 -26.23 -4.33 -10.16
C GLU A 211 -25.12 -3.83 -11.09
N PRO A 212 -25.42 -2.83 -11.97
CA PRO A 212 -24.42 -2.18 -12.83
C PRO A 212 -23.40 -1.41 -12.02
N GLU A 213 -22.14 -1.79 -12.12
CA GLU A 213 -21.02 -1.25 -11.35
C GLU A 213 -20.23 -0.25 -12.16
N PHE A 214 -19.35 -0.71 -12.99
CA PHE A 214 -18.42 0.15 -13.73
C PHE A 214 -18.67 0.10 -15.24
N LEU A 215 -18.33 1.21 -15.93
CA LEU A 215 -18.48 1.27 -17.38
C LEU A 215 -17.41 2.14 -18.06
N ASP A 216 -17.12 1.81 -19.32
CA ASP A 216 -16.22 2.59 -20.16
C ASP A 216 -16.76 2.70 -21.60
N ILE A 217 -16.35 3.74 -22.34
CA ILE A 217 -16.84 4.04 -23.68
C ILE A 217 -15.67 4.09 -24.67
N ASN A 218 -15.71 3.25 -25.70
CA ASN A 218 -14.68 3.24 -26.73
C ASN A 218 -14.87 4.37 -27.76
N ALA A 219 -13.91 4.51 -28.70
CA ALA A 219 -13.91 5.53 -29.73
C ALA A 219 -15.13 5.45 -30.71
N ALA A 220 -15.80 4.31 -30.80
CA ALA A 220 -17.02 4.14 -31.59
C ALA A 220 -18.30 4.51 -30.81
N GLY A 221 -18.19 4.90 -29.55
CA GLY A 221 -19.32 5.21 -28.66
C GLY A 221 -19.99 3.96 -28.11
N GLU A 222 -19.36 2.79 -28.18
CA GLU A 222 -19.89 1.57 -27.57
C GLU A 222 -19.47 1.52 -26.10
N ILE A 223 -20.39 1.09 -25.25
CA ILE A 223 -20.22 0.98 -23.81
C ILE A 223 -19.93 -0.48 -23.46
N VAL A 224 -18.93 -0.72 -22.62
CA VAL A 224 -18.77 -1.96 -21.85
C VAL A 224 -19.20 -1.67 -20.41
N LEU A 225 -19.92 -2.59 -19.82
CA LEU A 225 -20.47 -2.51 -18.46
C LEU A 225 -20.13 -3.79 -17.71
N THR A 226 -19.69 -3.67 -16.48
CA THR A 226 -19.61 -4.74 -15.49
C THR A 226 -20.88 -4.75 -14.63
N MET A 227 -21.32 -5.94 -14.27
CA MET A 227 -22.31 -6.19 -13.23
C MET A 227 -21.67 -7.18 -12.27
N GLN A 228 -21.09 -6.66 -11.20
CA GLN A 228 -20.13 -7.36 -10.36
C GLN A 228 -20.75 -8.59 -9.68
N GLU A 229 -21.78 -8.41 -8.88
CA GLU A 229 -22.45 -9.48 -8.14
C GLU A 229 -23.14 -10.47 -9.06
N ASN A 230 -23.55 -10.01 -10.24
CA ASN A 230 -24.12 -10.86 -11.25
C ASN A 230 -23.07 -11.66 -12.02
N ASN A 231 -21.76 -11.34 -11.86
CA ASN A 231 -20.65 -11.91 -12.60
C ASN A 231 -20.87 -11.90 -14.13
N GLU A 232 -21.35 -10.76 -14.64
CA GLU A 232 -21.77 -10.59 -16.05
C GLU A 232 -21.14 -9.35 -16.64
N ILE A 233 -20.84 -9.37 -17.95
CA ILE A 233 -20.39 -8.24 -18.75
C ILE A 233 -21.41 -7.95 -19.82
N VAL A 234 -21.76 -6.68 -20.03
CA VAL A 234 -22.75 -6.24 -21.02
C VAL A 234 -22.11 -5.26 -22.00
N LEU A 235 -22.38 -5.46 -23.29
CA LEU A 235 -21.98 -4.55 -24.36
C LEU A 235 -23.21 -3.79 -24.85
N ILE A 236 -23.11 -2.46 -24.94
CA ILE A 236 -24.17 -1.58 -25.39
C ILE A 236 -23.67 -0.76 -26.58
N GLY A 237 -24.38 -0.82 -27.67
CA GLY A 237 -24.02 -0.07 -28.88
C GLY A 237 -24.19 1.45 -28.71
N ALA A 238 -23.58 2.23 -29.59
CA ALA A 238 -23.71 3.69 -29.60
C ALA A 238 -25.19 4.18 -29.75
N ASP A 239 -26.09 3.32 -30.26
CA ASP A 239 -27.54 3.60 -30.33
C ASP A 239 -28.27 3.35 -28.99
N GLY A 240 -27.57 2.94 -27.94
CA GLY A 240 -28.12 2.67 -26.63
C GLY A 240 -28.87 1.33 -26.52
N LYS A 241 -28.56 0.36 -27.39
CA LYS A 241 -29.13 -0.99 -27.32
C LYS A 241 -28.07 -1.99 -26.90
N VAL A 242 -28.45 -2.95 -26.06
CA VAL A 242 -27.63 -4.10 -25.73
C VAL A 242 -27.28 -4.84 -27.03
N SER A 243 -25.98 -4.94 -27.30
CA SER A 243 -25.44 -5.60 -28.50
C SER A 243 -24.90 -7.01 -28.20
N GLY A 244 -24.57 -7.28 -26.93
CA GLY A 244 -24.08 -8.57 -26.46
C GLY A 244 -23.98 -8.58 -24.93
N HIS A 245 -23.91 -9.77 -24.37
CA HIS A 245 -23.61 -9.97 -22.94
C HIS A 245 -23.06 -11.38 -22.73
N PHE A 246 -22.31 -11.60 -21.68
CA PHE A 246 -21.75 -12.90 -21.34
C PHE A 246 -21.27 -12.92 -19.89
N SER A 247 -21.29 -14.10 -19.28
CA SER A 247 -20.74 -14.28 -17.94
C SER A 247 -19.24 -14.01 -17.93
N ALA A 248 -18.76 -13.29 -16.91
CA ALA A 248 -17.32 -13.09 -16.69
C ALA A 248 -16.61 -14.44 -16.38
N GLY A 249 -17.37 -15.48 -16.03
CA GLY A 249 -16.86 -16.84 -15.81
C GLY A 249 -16.10 -16.98 -14.49
N ALA A 250 -15.20 -17.96 -14.42
CA ALA A 250 -14.47 -18.31 -13.22
C ALA A 250 -13.00 -18.64 -13.52
N VAL A 251 -12.17 -18.61 -12.47
CA VAL A 251 -10.73 -18.87 -12.52
C VAL A 251 -10.34 -19.93 -11.50
N ASP A 252 -9.43 -20.83 -11.89
CA ASP A 252 -8.76 -21.72 -10.96
C ASP A 252 -7.47 -21.06 -10.47
N LEU A 253 -7.36 -20.85 -9.16
CA LEU A 253 -6.21 -20.21 -8.52
C LEU A 253 -5.31 -21.27 -7.88
N ASP A 254 -4.00 -21.11 -8.02
CA ASP A 254 -2.97 -21.95 -7.42
C ASP A 254 -1.88 -21.10 -6.78
N GLY A 255 -1.37 -21.56 -5.65
CA GLY A 255 -0.30 -20.88 -4.95
C GLY A 255 -0.75 -19.57 -4.28
N ILE A 256 -1.96 -19.55 -3.73
CA ILE A 256 -2.53 -18.45 -2.94
C ILE A 256 -2.55 -18.79 -1.45
N ASP A 257 -2.67 -17.77 -0.61
CA ASP A 257 -3.02 -17.93 0.79
C ASP A 257 -4.54 -17.80 0.97
N THR A 258 -5.14 -18.69 1.77
CA THR A 258 -6.60 -18.75 1.99
C THR A 258 -7.00 -18.70 3.45
N LYS A 259 -6.04 -18.37 4.35
CA LYS A 259 -6.30 -18.38 5.79
C LYS A 259 -5.78 -17.10 6.44
N ARG A 260 -6.60 -16.56 7.33
CA ARG A 260 -6.15 -15.57 8.31
C ARG A 260 -5.69 -16.34 9.55
N ASP A 261 -4.43 -16.71 9.59
CA ASP A 261 -3.89 -17.55 10.68
C ASP A 261 -2.53 -17.06 11.23
N GLY A 262 -2.15 -15.81 10.92
CA GLY A 262 -0.94 -15.15 11.42
C GLY A 262 0.34 -15.63 10.77
N LYS A 263 0.27 -16.10 9.52
CA LYS A 263 1.43 -16.46 8.70
C LYS A 263 1.10 -16.38 7.22
N LEU A 264 2.09 -16.15 6.40
CA LEU A 264 1.98 -16.18 4.94
C LEU A 264 2.24 -17.58 4.40
N ASN A 265 1.24 -18.17 3.68
CA ASN A 265 1.34 -19.54 3.16
C ASN A 265 0.71 -19.68 1.77
N PHE A 266 1.46 -19.36 0.73
CA PHE A 266 1.01 -19.37 -0.67
C PHE A 266 1.04 -20.78 -1.29
N THR A 267 0.35 -21.75 -0.68
CA THR A 267 0.33 -23.15 -1.14
C THR A 267 -1.08 -23.67 -1.44
N ALA A 268 -2.10 -22.89 -1.15
CA ALA A 268 -3.48 -23.30 -1.35
C ALA A 268 -3.92 -23.14 -2.82
N LYS A 269 -5.04 -23.83 -3.13
CA LYS A 269 -5.75 -23.76 -4.42
C LYS A 269 -7.21 -23.40 -4.16
N ARG A 270 -7.80 -22.68 -5.10
CA ARG A 270 -9.25 -22.43 -5.17
C ARG A 270 -9.71 -22.70 -6.58
N GLU A 271 -10.61 -23.67 -6.77
CA GLU A 271 -11.18 -24.00 -8.07
C GLU A 271 -12.49 -23.21 -8.28
N GLY A 272 -12.71 -22.75 -9.51
CA GLY A 272 -13.94 -22.11 -9.93
C GLY A 272 -14.29 -20.82 -9.19
N ALA A 273 -13.30 -20.01 -8.80
CA ALA A 273 -13.55 -18.69 -8.24
C ALA A 273 -14.20 -17.80 -9.30
N LEU A 274 -15.42 -17.31 -9.05
CA LEU A 274 -16.06 -16.33 -9.94
C LEU A 274 -15.20 -15.07 -10.01
N ARG A 275 -15.18 -14.41 -11.18
CA ARG A 275 -14.42 -13.19 -11.35
C ARG A 275 -15.05 -12.03 -10.59
N GLU A 276 -16.36 -11.85 -10.77
CA GLU A 276 -17.10 -10.70 -10.23
C GLU A 276 -16.32 -9.40 -10.47
N PRO A 277 -16.24 -8.95 -11.76
CA PRO A 277 -15.41 -7.83 -12.15
C PRO A 277 -16.05 -6.51 -11.76
N ASP A 278 -15.25 -5.60 -11.19
CA ASP A 278 -15.59 -4.22 -10.97
C ASP A 278 -15.04 -3.34 -12.10
N GLY A 279 -13.90 -2.67 -11.92
CA GLY A 279 -13.35 -1.73 -12.87
C GLY A 279 -13.13 -2.30 -14.27
N VAL A 280 -13.56 -1.57 -15.32
CA VAL A 280 -13.42 -1.96 -16.73
C VAL A 280 -12.89 -0.83 -17.59
N LYS A 281 -11.99 -1.15 -18.56
CA LYS A 281 -11.47 -0.20 -19.55
C LYS A 281 -11.24 -0.84 -20.91
N TRP A 282 -11.65 -0.15 -21.97
CA TRP A 282 -11.31 -0.53 -23.33
C TRP A 282 -9.80 -0.37 -23.57
N ILE A 283 -9.17 -1.40 -24.16
CA ILE A 283 -7.79 -1.35 -24.65
C ILE A 283 -7.79 -0.83 -26.11
N ASP A 284 -8.67 -1.39 -26.92
CA ASP A 284 -8.89 -1.05 -28.32
C ASP A 284 -10.33 -1.33 -28.75
N ALA A 285 -10.62 -1.41 -30.03
CA ALA A 285 -11.96 -1.67 -30.55
C ALA A 285 -12.48 -3.09 -30.25
N ASP A 286 -11.60 -4.03 -29.97
CA ASP A 286 -11.93 -5.45 -29.84
C ASP A 286 -11.66 -6.02 -28.46
N HIS A 287 -10.80 -5.35 -27.65
CA HIS A 287 -10.35 -5.84 -26.36
C HIS A 287 -10.65 -4.84 -25.23
N PHE A 288 -10.97 -5.36 -24.05
CA PHE A 288 -11.06 -4.59 -22.82
C PHE A 288 -10.50 -5.38 -21.62
N ALA A 289 -10.03 -4.66 -20.63
CA ALA A 289 -9.51 -5.20 -19.39
C ALA A 289 -10.51 -5.01 -18.25
N VAL A 290 -10.55 -5.97 -17.31
CA VAL A 290 -11.33 -5.87 -16.08
C VAL A 290 -10.46 -6.21 -14.89
N ALA A 291 -10.70 -5.54 -13.78
CA ALA A 291 -10.22 -5.93 -12.46
C ALA A 291 -11.28 -6.84 -11.79
N ASN A 292 -10.87 -7.95 -11.20
CA ASN A 292 -11.78 -8.94 -10.65
C ASN A 292 -11.72 -8.87 -9.12
N GLU A 293 -12.34 -7.90 -8.57
CA GLU A 293 -12.37 -7.65 -7.12
C GLU A 293 -13.14 -8.75 -6.40
N GLY A 294 -14.38 -8.96 -6.82
CA GLY A 294 -15.33 -9.86 -6.20
C GLY A 294 -16.03 -9.24 -5.01
N ASP A 295 -17.35 -9.49 -4.91
CA ASP A 295 -18.12 -8.98 -3.77
C ASP A 295 -19.11 -10.01 -3.24
N TYR A 296 -19.91 -10.61 -4.09
CA TYR A 296 -21.04 -11.46 -3.69
C TYR A 296 -20.64 -12.91 -3.35
N LYS A 297 -20.00 -13.62 -4.27
CA LYS A 297 -19.59 -15.04 -4.09
C LYS A 297 -18.22 -15.35 -4.67
N GLY A 298 -17.62 -14.41 -5.32
CA GLY A 298 -16.40 -14.53 -6.09
C GLY A 298 -15.22 -13.80 -5.51
N GLY A 299 -14.46 -13.23 -6.40
CA GLY A 299 -13.17 -12.59 -6.17
C GLY A 299 -12.05 -13.51 -6.60
N SER A 300 -11.66 -13.43 -7.89
CA SER A 300 -10.58 -14.25 -8.42
C SER A 300 -9.19 -13.66 -8.17
N ARG A 301 -9.08 -12.54 -7.43
CA ARG A 301 -7.79 -11.90 -7.08
C ARG A 301 -6.92 -11.59 -8.29
N SER A 302 -7.56 -11.42 -9.46
CA SER A 302 -6.88 -11.37 -10.75
C SER A 302 -7.44 -10.23 -11.61
N TRP A 303 -6.78 -9.96 -12.72
CA TRP A 303 -7.33 -9.12 -13.77
C TRP A 303 -7.33 -9.88 -15.10
N THR A 304 -8.30 -9.56 -15.96
CA THR A 304 -8.57 -10.32 -17.18
C THR A 304 -8.66 -9.38 -18.38
N ILE A 305 -8.15 -9.82 -19.54
CA ILE A 305 -8.44 -9.17 -20.82
C ILE A 305 -9.42 -10.07 -21.60
N PHE A 306 -10.54 -9.49 -22.02
CA PHE A 306 -11.54 -10.12 -22.86
C PHE A 306 -11.54 -9.58 -24.27
N ASN A 307 -11.93 -10.45 -25.22
CA ASN A 307 -12.47 -10.01 -26.50
C ASN A 307 -13.95 -9.62 -26.36
N ARG A 308 -14.46 -8.84 -27.31
CA ARG A 308 -15.88 -8.46 -27.39
C ARG A 308 -16.85 -9.67 -27.45
N ASP A 309 -16.40 -10.84 -27.90
CA ASP A 309 -17.20 -12.05 -27.96
C ASP A 309 -17.22 -12.85 -26.65
N GLY A 310 -16.57 -12.31 -25.59
CA GLY A 310 -16.47 -12.95 -24.27
C GLY A 310 -15.35 -13.97 -24.13
N SER A 311 -14.56 -14.20 -25.19
CA SER A 311 -13.39 -15.07 -25.05
C SER A 311 -12.27 -14.38 -24.29
N VAL A 312 -11.64 -15.13 -23.35
CA VAL A 312 -10.51 -14.65 -22.55
C VAL A 312 -9.25 -14.56 -23.42
N VAL A 313 -8.61 -13.41 -23.46
CA VAL A 313 -7.34 -13.16 -24.14
C VAL A 313 -6.17 -13.38 -23.20
N TYR A 314 -6.29 -12.88 -21.97
CA TYR A 314 -5.31 -13.00 -20.91
C TYR A 314 -6.00 -13.12 -19.56
N GLU A 315 -5.40 -13.91 -18.68
CA GLU A 315 -5.80 -14.08 -17.28
C GLU A 315 -4.55 -14.02 -16.41
N SER A 316 -4.50 -13.10 -15.44
CA SER A 316 -3.33 -12.93 -14.57
C SER A 316 -3.20 -14.04 -13.51
N GLY A 317 -4.31 -14.67 -13.13
CA GLY A 317 -4.35 -15.56 -11.98
C GLY A 317 -3.75 -14.90 -10.73
N ALA A 318 -2.98 -15.65 -9.95
CA ALA A 318 -2.32 -15.16 -8.75
C ALA A 318 -0.98 -14.41 -9.00
N SER A 319 -0.65 -14.05 -10.25
CA SER A 319 0.69 -13.51 -10.55
C SER A 319 0.94 -12.15 -9.91
N LEU A 320 -0.05 -11.25 -9.90
CA LEU A 320 0.07 -9.94 -9.27
C LEU A 320 0.10 -10.07 -7.74
N GLU A 321 -0.76 -10.91 -7.15
CA GLU A 321 -0.75 -11.21 -5.71
C GLU A 321 0.64 -11.69 -5.24
N ARG A 322 1.27 -12.58 -6.01
CA ARG A 322 2.63 -13.06 -5.71
C ARG A 322 3.68 -11.97 -5.81
N ALA A 323 3.62 -11.12 -6.85
CA ALA A 323 4.53 -10.00 -7.00
C ALA A 323 4.36 -8.96 -5.86
N ILE A 324 3.14 -8.75 -5.39
CA ILE A 324 2.83 -7.90 -4.24
C ILE A 324 3.40 -8.50 -2.95
N ALA A 325 3.29 -9.81 -2.76
CA ALA A 325 3.88 -10.49 -1.60
C ALA A 325 5.42 -10.40 -1.59
N GLU A 326 6.06 -10.35 -2.77
CA GLU A 326 7.52 -10.19 -2.90
C GLU A 326 8.02 -8.80 -2.48
N ILE A 327 7.16 -7.80 -2.37
CA ILE A 327 7.50 -6.45 -1.90
C ILE A 327 6.94 -6.12 -0.51
N GLY A 328 6.38 -7.13 0.19
CA GLY A 328 5.92 -7.00 1.57
C GLY A 328 4.55 -6.35 1.74
N HIS A 329 3.74 -6.24 0.68
CA HIS A 329 2.43 -5.59 0.71
C HIS A 329 1.24 -6.54 0.79
N TYR A 330 1.45 -7.82 1.08
CA TYR A 330 0.34 -8.77 1.12
C TYR A 330 -0.45 -8.68 2.45
N PRO A 331 -1.77 -8.42 2.40
CA PRO A 331 -2.61 -8.25 3.58
C PRO A 331 -3.10 -9.62 4.11
N GLU A 332 -2.37 -10.24 5.03
CA GLU A 332 -2.70 -11.58 5.57
C GLU A 332 -4.12 -11.64 6.14
N HIS A 333 -4.58 -10.55 6.74
CA HIS A 333 -5.94 -10.48 7.31
C HIS A 333 -7.04 -10.67 6.27
N ARG A 334 -6.76 -10.44 4.96
CA ARG A 334 -7.68 -10.65 3.83
C ARG A 334 -7.55 -12.03 3.16
N SER A 335 -6.57 -12.86 3.55
CA SER A 335 -6.30 -14.17 2.93
C SER A 335 -7.52 -15.09 2.86
N LYS A 336 -8.36 -15.09 3.88
CA LYS A 336 -9.57 -15.95 3.93
C LYS A 336 -10.72 -15.47 3.02
N THR A 337 -10.66 -14.23 2.54
CA THR A 337 -11.68 -13.58 1.70
C THR A 337 -11.17 -13.40 0.28
N LYS A 338 -10.94 -12.16 -0.13
CA LYS A 338 -10.62 -11.75 -1.49
C LYS A 338 -9.12 -11.44 -1.72
N GLY A 339 -8.26 -11.58 -0.67
CA GLY A 339 -6.81 -11.39 -0.76
C GLY A 339 -6.42 -9.97 -1.10
N VAL A 340 -5.85 -9.77 -2.29
CA VAL A 340 -5.32 -8.45 -2.71
C VAL A 340 -6.38 -7.48 -3.20
N GLU A 341 -7.59 -7.95 -3.54
CA GLU A 341 -8.71 -7.15 -4.03
C GLU A 341 -8.31 -6.16 -5.12
N LEU A 342 -8.42 -6.60 -6.38
CA LEU A 342 -8.08 -5.76 -7.53
C LEU A 342 -9.32 -4.96 -7.92
N GLU A 343 -9.31 -3.68 -7.60
CA GLU A 343 -10.43 -2.76 -7.69
C GLU A 343 -10.62 -2.20 -9.09
N SER A 344 -9.64 -1.52 -9.60
CA SER A 344 -9.77 -0.79 -10.85
C SER A 344 -8.63 -1.02 -11.83
N VAL A 345 -8.92 -0.71 -13.09
CA VAL A 345 -7.95 -0.73 -14.18
C VAL A 345 -8.01 0.57 -14.98
N GLU A 346 -6.85 1.13 -15.30
CA GLU A 346 -6.72 2.28 -16.21
C GLU A 346 -5.84 1.89 -17.41
N ILE A 347 -6.22 2.32 -18.59
CA ILE A 347 -5.49 2.03 -19.85
C ILE A 347 -5.08 3.32 -20.52
N ALA A 348 -3.78 3.45 -20.84
CA ALA A 348 -3.28 4.60 -21.57
C ALA A 348 -2.03 4.29 -22.37
N THR A 349 -1.74 5.09 -23.40
CA THR A 349 -0.52 4.96 -24.20
C THR A 349 0.46 6.06 -23.83
N PHE A 350 1.62 5.68 -23.32
CA PHE A 350 2.73 6.59 -23.01
C PHE A 350 3.81 6.47 -24.09
N GLY A 351 4.02 7.55 -24.84
CA GLY A 351 4.84 7.50 -26.05
C GLY A 351 4.23 6.56 -27.09
N GLU A 352 4.87 5.42 -27.34
CA GLU A 352 4.38 4.36 -28.24
C GLU A 352 3.92 3.10 -27.49
N THR A 353 4.04 3.07 -26.15
CA THR A 353 3.76 1.88 -25.35
C THR A 353 2.36 1.96 -24.75
N PRO A 354 1.45 1.06 -25.15
CA PRO A 354 0.17 0.90 -24.44
C PRO A 354 0.45 0.25 -23.09
N MET A 355 -0.17 0.77 -22.04
CA MET A 355 0.01 0.34 -20.64
C MET A 355 -1.32 0.10 -19.97
N ALA A 356 -1.35 -0.88 -19.05
CA ALA A 356 -2.39 -1.03 -18.07
C ALA A 356 -1.85 -0.72 -16.67
N PHE A 357 -2.67 -0.06 -15.88
CA PHE A 357 -2.46 0.20 -14.47
C PHE A 357 -3.57 -0.52 -13.72
N VAL A 358 -3.21 -1.44 -12.83
CA VAL A 358 -4.16 -2.26 -12.07
C VAL A 358 -4.00 -1.90 -10.60
N ALA A 359 -5.01 -1.30 -10.02
CA ALA A 359 -5.03 -0.97 -8.59
C ALA A 359 -5.41 -2.18 -7.76
N SER A 360 -4.68 -2.39 -6.70
CA SER A 360 -4.98 -3.37 -5.66
C SER A 360 -5.30 -2.61 -4.38
N GLU A 361 -6.57 -2.57 -4.05
CA GLU A 361 -7.13 -1.78 -2.97
C GLU A 361 -6.48 -2.14 -1.63
N ARG A 362 -6.61 -3.37 -1.19
CA ARG A 362 -6.16 -3.81 0.15
C ARG A 362 -4.66 -3.90 0.32
N THR A 363 -3.89 -3.70 -0.75
CA THR A 363 -2.42 -3.71 -0.70
C THR A 363 -1.80 -2.35 -0.88
N SER A 364 -2.60 -1.34 -1.24
CA SER A 364 -2.14 0.02 -1.55
C SER A 364 -1.05 0.04 -2.63
N VAL A 365 -1.21 -0.79 -3.69
CA VAL A 365 -0.25 -0.96 -4.78
C VAL A 365 -0.92 -0.84 -6.14
N ILE A 366 -0.22 -0.26 -7.10
CA ILE A 366 -0.63 -0.24 -8.52
C ILE A 366 0.36 -1.07 -9.33
N GLY A 367 -0.12 -2.12 -10.01
CA GLY A 367 0.66 -2.86 -11.00
C GLY A 367 0.71 -2.13 -12.34
N VAL A 368 1.90 -1.90 -12.88
CA VAL A 368 2.12 -1.27 -14.19
C VAL A 368 2.50 -2.35 -15.19
N TYR A 369 1.68 -2.52 -16.22
CA TYR A 369 1.88 -3.52 -17.26
C TYR A 369 2.12 -2.90 -18.62
N ASP A 370 3.06 -3.46 -19.38
CA ASP A 370 3.22 -3.22 -20.81
C ASP A 370 2.23 -4.11 -21.60
N LEU A 371 1.36 -3.48 -22.39
CA LEU A 371 0.34 -4.14 -23.21
C LEU A 371 0.71 -4.22 -24.68
N THR A 372 1.98 -4.10 -25.06
CA THR A 372 2.43 -4.24 -26.48
C THR A 372 1.92 -5.55 -27.08
N ASP A 373 1.86 -6.62 -26.29
CA ASP A 373 1.12 -7.85 -26.63
C ASP A 373 0.02 -8.06 -25.59
N PRO A 374 -1.26 -7.80 -25.90
CA PRO A 374 -2.36 -7.98 -24.96
C PRO A 374 -2.61 -9.46 -24.56
N LYS A 375 -1.99 -10.43 -25.28
CA LYS A 375 -2.05 -11.86 -24.91
C LYS A 375 -0.99 -12.24 -23.89
N ALA A 376 0.00 -11.41 -23.68
CA ALA A 376 1.10 -11.62 -22.76
C ALA A 376 1.55 -10.30 -22.12
N PRO A 377 0.70 -9.62 -21.36
CA PRO A 377 1.06 -8.41 -20.63
C PRO A 377 2.28 -8.65 -19.73
N VAL A 378 3.20 -7.68 -19.69
CA VAL A 378 4.42 -7.78 -18.91
C VAL A 378 4.35 -6.82 -17.73
N LEU A 379 4.37 -7.36 -16.51
CA LEU A 379 4.50 -6.53 -15.30
C LEU A 379 5.86 -5.83 -15.30
N LYS A 380 5.87 -4.51 -15.41
CA LYS A 380 7.07 -3.67 -15.46
C LYS A 380 7.45 -3.14 -14.09
N GLN A 381 6.47 -2.78 -13.26
CA GLN A 381 6.68 -2.07 -12.01
C GLN A 381 5.51 -2.25 -11.06
N LEU A 382 5.78 -2.16 -9.76
CA LEU A 382 4.80 -1.97 -8.70
C LEU A 382 4.99 -0.58 -8.10
N LEU A 383 3.93 0.21 -8.03
CA LEU A 383 3.94 1.55 -7.46
C LEU A 383 3.29 1.53 -6.08
N PRO A 384 3.93 2.11 -5.06
CA PRO A 384 3.27 2.30 -3.77
C PRO A 384 2.23 3.41 -3.91
N SER A 385 1.04 3.20 -3.35
CA SER A 385 -0.05 4.19 -3.38
C SER A 385 -0.35 4.76 -1.99
N GLY A 386 -1.44 5.50 -1.85
CA GLY A 386 -2.07 5.78 -0.56
C GLY A 386 -2.88 4.58 -0.10
N VAL A 387 -3.57 4.69 1.04
CA VAL A 387 -4.39 3.60 1.57
C VAL A 387 -5.63 3.42 0.70
N SER A 388 -5.88 2.20 0.23
CA SER A 388 -6.99 1.83 -0.66
C SER A 388 -7.05 2.67 -1.95
N PRO A 389 -6.19 2.41 -2.95
CA PRO A 389 -6.33 3.03 -4.27
C PRO A 389 -7.56 2.48 -4.99
N GLU A 390 -8.49 3.36 -5.34
CA GLU A 390 -9.72 3.05 -6.06
C GLU A 390 -9.69 3.64 -7.47
N GLY A 391 -9.76 4.94 -7.61
CA GLY A 391 -9.75 5.60 -8.90
C GLY A 391 -8.35 5.94 -9.43
N MET A 392 -8.16 5.81 -10.75
CA MET A 392 -6.94 6.24 -11.42
C MET A 392 -7.25 7.08 -12.64
N VAL A 393 -6.34 8.00 -12.98
CA VAL A 393 -6.36 8.74 -14.25
C VAL A 393 -4.96 8.88 -14.82
N ALA A 394 -4.79 8.45 -16.07
CA ALA A 394 -3.58 8.68 -16.84
C ALA A 394 -3.64 10.01 -17.56
N ILE A 395 -2.53 10.75 -17.60
CA ILE A 395 -2.34 12.02 -18.33
C ILE A 395 -1.09 11.90 -19.21
N PRO A 396 -1.16 11.12 -20.32
CA PRO A 396 0.02 10.78 -21.13
C PRO A 396 0.74 11.98 -21.72
N GLN A 397 0.01 13.04 -22.11
CA GLN A 397 0.60 14.28 -22.65
C GLN A 397 1.51 15.01 -21.63
N ARG A 398 1.44 14.64 -20.34
CA ARG A 398 2.31 15.16 -19.28
C ARG A 398 3.19 14.08 -18.65
N ASN A 399 3.13 12.84 -19.16
CA ASN A 399 3.79 11.67 -18.58
C ASN A 399 3.39 11.42 -17.12
N LEU A 400 2.11 11.64 -16.77
CA LEU A 400 1.61 11.48 -15.42
C LEU A 400 0.59 10.34 -15.32
N LEU A 401 0.64 9.63 -14.19
CA LEU A 401 -0.40 8.78 -13.64
C LEU A 401 -0.80 9.38 -12.29
N VAL A 402 -2.08 9.36 -11.98
CA VAL A 402 -2.61 9.84 -10.69
C VAL A 402 -3.51 8.77 -10.10
N SER A 403 -3.39 8.48 -8.81
CA SER A 403 -4.31 7.63 -8.05
C SER A 403 -5.07 8.44 -7.01
N ALA A 404 -6.34 8.15 -6.85
CA ALA A 404 -7.17 8.53 -5.73
C ALA A 404 -7.19 7.37 -4.74
N ASN A 405 -7.13 7.65 -3.43
CA ASN A 405 -7.00 6.67 -2.38
C ASN A 405 -7.99 7.03 -1.28
N GLU A 406 -8.98 6.18 -1.10
CA GLU A 406 -10.23 6.54 -0.43
C GLU A 406 -10.14 6.61 1.10
N VAL A 407 -9.31 5.76 1.73
CA VAL A 407 -9.39 5.53 3.16
C VAL A 407 -8.73 6.64 3.97
N ASP A 408 -9.50 7.21 4.87
CA ASP A 408 -9.08 8.21 5.87
C ASP A 408 -9.03 7.57 7.27
N LEU A 409 -7.83 7.36 7.78
CA LEU A 409 -7.58 6.74 9.08
C LEU A 409 -7.28 7.77 10.20
N ARG A 410 -7.63 9.05 10.00
CA ARG A 410 -7.33 10.11 10.99
C ARG A 410 -8.09 9.96 12.30
N GLU A 411 -9.24 9.28 12.34
CA GLU A 411 -9.95 8.95 13.57
C GLU A 411 -9.10 8.07 14.48
N ASP A 412 -8.33 7.16 13.88
CA ASP A 412 -7.38 6.29 14.57
C ASP A 412 -5.99 6.93 14.79
N GLY A 413 -5.81 8.18 14.36
CA GLY A 413 -4.55 8.91 14.45
C GLY A 413 -3.54 8.56 13.37
N LEU A 414 -4.00 7.95 12.26
CA LEU A 414 -3.21 7.52 11.13
C LEU A 414 -3.37 8.44 9.90
N ALA A 415 -3.07 7.93 8.69
CA ALA A 415 -3.01 8.74 7.47
C ALA A 415 -4.39 9.24 7.02
N PRO A 416 -4.51 10.47 6.52
CA PRO A 416 -5.68 10.92 5.77
C PRO A 416 -5.76 10.25 4.41
N ALA A 417 -6.92 10.36 3.76
CA ALA A 417 -7.05 10.04 2.34
C ALA A 417 -6.12 10.93 1.48
N HIS A 418 -5.59 10.38 0.39
CA HIS A 418 -4.60 11.06 -0.45
C HIS A 418 -4.88 10.89 -1.95
N VAL A 419 -4.46 11.89 -2.71
CA VAL A 419 -4.22 11.76 -4.15
C VAL A 419 -2.70 11.65 -4.37
N MET A 420 -2.25 10.60 -5.08
CA MET A 420 -0.84 10.37 -5.40
C MET A 420 -0.55 10.68 -6.86
N ILE A 421 0.58 11.33 -7.14
CA ILE A 421 0.98 11.76 -8.48
C ILE A 421 2.29 11.09 -8.83
N TYR A 422 2.32 10.35 -9.94
CA TYR A 422 3.51 9.65 -10.45
C TYR A 422 3.89 10.23 -11.81
N GLN A 423 5.19 10.29 -12.07
CA GLN A 423 5.74 10.76 -13.35
C GLN A 423 6.59 9.68 -14.00
N LEU A 424 6.31 9.40 -15.27
CA LEU A 424 7.16 8.57 -16.12
C LEU A 424 8.37 9.40 -16.57
N ALA A 425 9.57 8.97 -16.19
CA ALA A 425 10.83 9.61 -16.54
C ALA A 425 11.96 8.59 -16.67
N GLU A 426 13.00 8.92 -17.43
CA GLU A 426 14.24 8.12 -17.49
C GLU A 426 14.87 8.04 -16.09
N GLY A 427 15.22 6.85 -15.67
CA GLY A 427 15.87 6.62 -14.37
C GLY A 427 15.39 5.33 -13.69
N PRO A 428 16.01 4.95 -12.58
CA PRO A 428 15.62 3.76 -11.84
C PRO A 428 14.26 3.96 -11.17
N ALA A 429 13.55 2.85 -10.96
CA ALA A 429 12.41 2.82 -10.06
C ALA A 429 12.89 3.12 -8.62
N ALA A 430 12.19 4.03 -7.93
CA ALA A 430 12.51 4.40 -6.55
C ALA A 430 11.94 3.38 -5.54
N TYR A 431 10.93 2.62 -5.93
CA TYR A 431 10.26 1.59 -5.14
C TYR A 431 10.12 0.29 -5.97
N PRO A 432 10.21 -0.92 -5.34
CA PRO A 432 10.46 -1.16 -3.92
C PRO A 432 11.93 -0.91 -3.53
N MET A 433 12.17 -0.59 -2.24
CA MET A 433 13.52 -0.42 -1.70
C MET A 433 14.11 -1.75 -1.19
N ILE A 434 13.24 -2.71 -0.86
CA ILE A 434 13.56 -4.08 -0.45
C ILE A 434 12.56 -5.04 -1.07
N THR A 435 13.01 -6.25 -1.45
CA THR A 435 12.15 -7.25 -2.12
C THR A 435 12.71 -8.66 -1.97
N SER A 436 11.84 -9.66 -1.98
CA SER A 436 12.22 -11.08 -2.09
C SER A 436 12.18 -11.62 -3.53
N ALA A 437 11.84 -10.77 -4.52
CA ALA A 437 11.73 -11.16 -5.92
C ALA A 437 13.00 -11.84 -6.44
N GLY A 438 12.82 -12.93 -7.19
CA GLY A 438 13.90 -13.73 -7.74
C GLY A 438 14.41 -14.85 -6.82
N SER A 439 13.80 -15.06 -5.64
CA SER A 439 14.03 -16.23 -4.80
C SER A 439 13.48 -17.49 -5.47
N GLU A 440 14.10 -18.67 -5.22
CA GLU A 440 13.67 -19.94 -5.82
C GLU A 440 12.21 -20.27 -5.45
N ASN A 441 11.83 -20.00 -4.21
CA ASN A 441 10.45 -20.07 -3.74
C ASN A 441 9.98 -18.70 -3.31
N LEU A 442 8.68 -18.43 -3.42
CA LEU A 442 8.09 -17.19 -2.92
C LEU A 442 8.36 -17.05 -1.42
N ILE A 443 9.03 -15.99 -1.04
CA ILE A 443 9.19 -15.54 0.35
C ILE A 443 8.24 -14.37 0.54
N GLY A 444 7.07 -14.63 1.15
CA GLY A 444 6.22 -13.55 1.65
C GLY A 444 6.82 -12.96 2.92
N TRP A 445 6.71 -11.66 3.09
CA TRP A 445 7.25 -10.93 4.22
C TRP A 445 6.45 -9.64 4.46
N GLY A 446 6.68 -8.98 5.56
CA GLY A 446 6.12 -7.70 5.98
C GLY A 446 6.41 -7.47 7.44
N ALA A 447 5.95 -6.35 7.99
CA ALA A 447 6.06 -6.04 9.41
C ALA A 447 7.48 -6.23 9.97
N LEU A 448 8.49 -5.68 9.25
CA LEU A 448 9.90 -5.79 9.66
C LEU A 448 10.16 -4.84 10.83
N SER A 449 10.41 -5.41 12.00
CA SER A 449 10.66 -4.66 13.22
C SER A 449 12.16 -4.51 13.51
N GLY A 450 12.83 -5.49 14.09
CA GLY A 450 14.24 -5.41 14.45
C GLY A 450 15.20 -5.64 13.28
N LEU A 451 16.37 -5.00 13.31
CA LEU A 451 17.43 -5.14 12.30
C LEU A 451 18.80 -5.34 12.94
N THR A 452 19.56 -6.34 12.47
CA THR A 452 20.97 -6.53 12.85
C THR A 452 21.84 -6.82 11.65
N ALA A 453 23.16 -6.63 11.77
CA ALA A 453 24.10 -6.87 10.69
C ALA A 453 24.98 -8.11 10.98
N ASP A 454 25.37 -8.81 9.92
CA ASP A 454 26.43 -9.81 10.02
C ASP A 454 27.74 -9.12 10.47
N PRO A 455 28.38 -9.61 11.53
CA PRO A 455 29.57 -8.95 12.06
C PRO A 455 30.82 -9.04 11.14
N LYS A 456 30.75 -9.86 10.08
CA LYS A 456 31.89 -10.17 9.20
C LYS A 456 31.67 -9.77 7.76
N GLU A 457 30.39 -9.80 7.29
CA GLU A 457 30.04 -9.55 5.89
C GLU A 457 29.36 -8.19 5.75
N ALA A 458 30.00 -7.27 4.98
CA ALA A 458 29.41 -5.97 4.68
C ALA A 458 28.15 -6.13 3.81
N GLY A 459 27.11 -5.37 4.13
CA GLY A 459 25.83 -5.38 3.41
C GLY A 459 24.95 -6.61 3.66
N LYS A 460 25.36 -7.55 4.52
CA LYS A 460 24.53 -8.66 4.95
C LYS A 460 23.85 -8.34 6.27
N LEU A 461 22.52 -8.37 6.25
CA LEU A 461 21.70 -8.00 7.39
C LEU A 461 20.69 -9.10 7.70
N TYR A 462 20.10 -9.01 8.89
CA TYR A 462 19.02 -9.88 9.34
C TYR A 462 17.93 -9.03 9.99
N ALA A 463 16.67 -9.39 9.72
CA ALA A 463 15.50 -8.73 10.30
C ALA A 463 14.53 -9.76 10.86
N VAL A 464 13.72 -9.35 11.83
CA VAL A 464 12.58 -10.13 12.33
C VAL A 464 11.27 -9.43 11.94
N SER A 465 10.18 -10.21 11.82
CA SER A 465 8.83 -9.66 11.78
C SER A 465 8.23 -9.62 13.18
N ASP A 466 7.37 -8.64 13.40
CA ASP A 466 6.59 -8.49 14.62
C ASP A 466 5.49 -9.56 14.80
N SER A 467 4.57 -9.34 15.74
CA SER A 467 3.48 -10.24 16.07
C SER A 467 2.36 -10.33 15.03
N VAL A 468 2.37 -9.57 13.97
CA VAL A 468 1.44 -9.74 12.83
C VAL A 468 1.55 -11.17 12.29
N TYR A 469 2.79 -11.68 12.20
CA TYR A 469 3.05 -13.05 11.77
C TYR A 469 3.42 -14.00 12.91
N ALA A 470 2.81 -13.85 14.09
CA ALA A 470 3.12 -14.61 15.30
C ALA A 470 2.95 -16.13 15.20
N ALA A 471 2.23 -16.65 14.20
CA ALA A 471 2.13 -18.09 13.95
C ALA A 471 3.36 -18.67 13.23
N ALA A 472 4.19 -17.82 12.64
CA ALA A 472 5.44 -18.19 11.98
C ALA A 472 6.50 -17.10 12.18
N PRO A 473 6.96 -16.86 13.43
CA PRO A 473 8.00 -15.87 13.70
C PRO A 473 9.25 -16.22 12.90
N THR A 474 9.78 -15.26 12.15
CA THR A 474 10.77 -15.51 11.10
C THR A 474 11.94 -14.55 11.20
N ILE A 475 13.16 -15.05 10.98
CA ILE A 475 14.38 -14.27 10.75
C ILE A 475 14.63 -14.25 9.24
N PHE A 476 14.64 -13.06 8.65
CA PHE A 476 14.95 -12.84 7.23
C PHE A 476 16.42 -12.48 7.06
N SER A 477 17.08 -13.08 6.05
CA SER A 477 18.42 -12.65 5.62
C SER A 477 18.29 -11.67 4.46
N ILE A 478 19.03 -10.55 4.54
CA ILE A 478 18.97 -9.45 3.58
C ILE A 478 20.34 -9.19 2.98
N ASP A 479 20.43 -9.15 1.64
CA ASP A 479 21.58 -8.64 0.90
C ASP A 479 21.31 -7.18 0.50
N ALA A 480 21.87 -6.26 1.26
CA ALA A 480 21.78 -4.82 1.04
C ALA A 480 22.83 -4.28 0.06
N THR A 481 23.64 -5.15 -0.55
CA THR A 481 24.57 -4.74 -1.63
C THR A 481 23.87 -4.54 -2.97
N GLN A 482 22.64 -5.01 -3.09
CA GLN A 482 21.77 -4.87 -4.27
C GLN A 482 20.84 -3.67 -4.15
N THR A 483 20.27 -3.22 -5.27
CA THR A 483 19.26 -2.17 -5.34
C THR A 483 18.15 -2.63 -6.29
N PRO A 484 16.92 -2.86 -5.79
CA PRO A 484 16.54 -2.90 -4.38
C PRO A 484 17.28 -3.97 -3.57
N ALA A 485 17.38 -3.78 -2.25
CA ALA A 485 17.92 -4.80 -1.34
C ALA A 485 17.13 -6.12 -1.46
N LYS A 486 17.79 -7.26 -1.24
CA LYS A 486 17.18 -8.57 -1.47
C LYS A 486 17.03 -9.38 -0.19
N ILE A 487 15.80 -9.77 0.13
CA ILE A 487 15.52 -10.83 1.09
C ILE A 487 15.87 -12.16 0.41
N THR A 488 16.90 -12.84 0.91
CA THR A 488 17.48 -14.03 0.27
C THR A 488 17.07 -15.34 0.93
N SER A 489 16.64 -15.29 2.19
CA SER A 489 16.11 -16.44 2.91
C SER A 489 15.21 -16.03 4.07
N ALA A 490 14.38 -16.98 4.51
CA ALA A 490 13.51 -16.88 5.67
C ALA A 490 13.75 -18.10 6.56
N MET A 491 14.11 -17.87 7.82
CA MET A 491 14.39 -18.90 8.82
C MET A 491 13.32 -18.85 9.91
N LEU A 492 12.55 -19.93 10.04
CA LEU A 492 11.52 -20.03 11.06
C LEU A 492 12.14 -20.15 12.45
N VAL A 493 11.69 -19.33 13.40
CA VAL A 493 12.04 -19.50 14.81
C VAL A 493 11.20 -20.64 15.40
N THR A 494 11.89 -21.63 15.96
CA THR A 494 11.25 -22.87 16.44
C THR A 494 11.44 -23.12 17.91
N ARG A 495 10.47 -23.81 18.52
CA ARG A 495 10.57 -24.31 19.88
C ARG A 495 10.19 -25.78 19.88
N GLY A 496 11.15 -26.65 20.20
CA GLY A 496 10.94 -28.10 20.16
C GLY A 496 10.65 -28.69 18.78
N GLY A 497 11.04 -27.98 17.71
CA GLY A 497 10.87 -28.38 16.33
C GLY A 497 9.63 -27.84 15.64
N ASP A 498 8.71 -27.20 16.37
CA ASP A 498 7.53 -26.53 15.83
C ASP A 498 7.75 -24.99 15.84
N ALA A 499 6.96 -24.26 15.05
CA ALA A 499 6.97 -22.80 15.07
C ALA A 499 6.75 -22.28 16.50
N ALA A 500 7.66 -21.43 16.98
CA ALA A 500 7.57 -20.86 18.32
C ALA A 500 6.32 -19.99 18.44
N GLN A 501 5.55 -20.22 19.50
CA GLN A 501 4.31 -19.48 19.77
C GLN A 501 4.51 -18.47 20.89
N LYS A 502 3.67 -17.43 20.93
CA LYS A 502 3.68 -16.41 21.98
C LYS A 502 4.97 -15.60 21.98
N LEU A 503 5.46 -15.27 20.80
CA LEU A 503 6.51 -14.30 20.56
C LEU A 503 5.91 -13.02 19.95
N ASP A 504 6.47 -11.91 20.33
CA ASP A 504 6.23 -10.57 19.78
C ASP A 504 7.61 -9.98 19.52
N LEU A 505 8.21 -10.35 18.36
CA LEU A 505 9.63 -10.10 18.10
C LEU A 505 9.82 -8.67 17.62
N GLU A 506 10.55 -7.87 18.39
CA GLU A 506 10.83 -6.46 18.09
C GLU A 506 12.34 -6.19 17.92
N GLY A 507 13.19 -7.03 18.48
CA GLY A 507 14.64 -6.83 18.38
C GLY A 507 15.41 -8.10 18.06
N ILE A 508 16.54 -7.92 17.35
CA ILE A 508 17.46 -9.00 16.97
C ILE A 508 18.91 -8.55 17.10
N ALA A 509 19.78 -9.41 17.64
CA ALA A 509 21.24 -9.20 17.65
C ALA A 509 21.97 -10.49 17.26
N ALA A 510 22.92 -10.41 16.33
CA ALA A 510 23.77 -11.55 15.99
C ALA A 510 24.71 -11.89 17.15
N ASP A 511 24.83 -13.19 17.51
CA ASP A 511 25.68 -13.67 18.59
C ASP A 511 27.20 -13.78 18.20
N GLY A 512 27.50 -13.62 16.90
CA GLY A 512 28.85 -13.76 16.32
C GLY A 512 29.28 -15.21 16.09
N ALA A 513 28.49 -16.20 16.50
CA ALA A 513 28.72 -17.62 16.31
C ALA A 513 27.80 -18.25 15.23
N GLY A 514 26.80 -17.51 14.79
CA GLY A 514 25.83 -17.89 13.75
C GLY A 514 24.40 -17.95 14.26
N GLY A 515 24.18 -17.81 15.56
CA GLY A 515 22.89 -17.68 16.20
C GLY A 515 22.50 -16.22 16.46
N PHE A 516 21.37 -16.04 17.15
CA PHE A 516 20.82 -14.72 17.40
C PHE A 516 20.22 -14.61 18.81
N TRP A 517 20.32 -13.43 19.39
CA TRP A 517 19.50 -12.99 20.52
C TRP A 517 18.28 -12.24 19.99
N LEU A 518 17.11 -12.60 20.45
CA LEU A 518 15.83 -12.02 20.08
C LEU A 518 15.19 -11.37 21.30
N ALA A 519 14.61 -10.18 21.13
CA ALA A 519 13.81 -9.50 22.12
C ALA A 519 12.33 -9.61 21.77
N SER A 520 11.50 -10.00 22.75
CA SER A 520 10.04 -10.04 22.61
C SER A 520 9.43 -8.94 23.47
N GLU A 521 8.64 -8.04 22.84
CA GLU A 521 8.00 -6.91 23.50
C GLU A 521 7.14 -7.38 24.68
N GLY A 522 6.34 -8.39 24.44
CA GLY A 522 5.45 -8.97 25.42
C GLY A 522 4.12 -8.22 25.56
N ARG A 523 3.11 -9.00 25.89
CA ARG A 523 1.75 -8.54 26.19
C ARG A 523 1.14 -9.40 27.27
N SER A 524 1.37 -9.03 28.54
CA SER A 524 0.93 -9.81 29.69
C SER A 524 -0.59 -10.02 29.72
N ASP A 525 -1.38 -9.06 29.23
CA ASP A 525 -2.83 -9.17 29.05
C ASP A 525 -3.25 -10.24 28.03
N ARG A 526 -2.36 -10.60 27.07
CA ARG A 526 -2.56 -11.66 26.06
C ARG A 526 -1.70 -12.90 26.31
N LEU A 527 -1.06 -12.99 27.44
CA LEU A 527 -0.15 -14.09 27.82
C LEU A 527 1.03 -14.24 26.85
N VAL A 528 1.53 -13.14 26.31
CA VAL A 528 2.80 -13.07 25.58
C VAL A 528 3.84 -12.55 26.57
N PRO A 529 4.91 -13.32 26.89
CA PRO A 529 5.89 -12.90 27.87
C PRO A 529 6.83 -11.82 27.33
N HIS A 530 7.18 -10.86 28.17
CA HIS A 530 8.37 -10.04 27.96
C HIS A 530 9.59 -10.93 28.22
N ALA A 531 10.36 -11.23 27.18
CA ALA A 531 11.45 -12.19 27.31
C ALA A 531 12.55 -11.96 26.26
N ILE A 532 13.71 -12.50 26.56
CA ILE A 532 14.83 -12.61 25.65
C ILE A 532 14.97 -14.08 25.25
N TYR A 533 15.19 -14.34 24.00
CA TYR A 533 15.42 -15.69 23.47
C TYR A 533 16.78 -15.75 22.80
N HIS A 534 17.51 -16.85 23.01
CA HIS A 534 18.61 -17.21 22.13
C HIS A 534 18.17 -18.30 21.17
N VAL A 535 18.55 -18.16 19.91
CA VAL A 535 18.30 -19.14 18.86
C VAL A 535 19.65 -19.54 18.22
N ASP A 536 19.77 -20.81 17.90
CA ASP A 536 20.94 -21.33 17.19
C ASP A 536 20.93 -20.95 15.68
N ALA A 537 21.92 -21.42 14.95
CA ALA A 537 22.07 -21.14 13.51
C ALA A 537 20.95 -21.74 12.64
N GLU A 538 20.17 -22.66 13.15
CA GLU A 538 19.03 -23.31 12.51
C GLU A 538 17.67 -22.69 12.94
N GLY A 539 17.68 -21.69 13.83
CA GLY A 539 16.51 -20.98 14.31
C GLY A 539 15.81 -21.66 15.51
N ALA A 540 16.42 -22.68 16.13
CA ALA A 540 15.84 -23.31 17.29
C ALA A 540 16.15 -22.53 18.57
N ILE A 541 15.12 -22.23 19.38
CA ILE A 541 15.28 -21.62 20.69
C ILE A 541 15.99 -22.62 21.62
N ASP A 542 17.16 -22.25 22.11
CA ASP A 542 17.96 -23.03 23.05
C ASP A 542 18.08 -22.37 24.42
N GLN A 543 17.73 -21.05 24.55
CA GLN A 543 17.66 -20.35 25.81
C GLN A 543 16.47 -19.38 25.88
N GLU A 544 15.78 -19.32 27.02
CA GLU A 544 14.71 -18.37 27.32
C GLU A 544 15.00 -17.65 28.64
N ILE A 545 14.92 -16.30 28.61
CA ILE A 545 15.20 -15.46 29.78
C ILE A 545 13.99 -14.57 30.01
N GLY A 546 13.22 -14.85 31.04
CA GLY A 546 12.08 -14.04 31.44
C GLY A 546 12.47 -12.89 32.35
N LEU A 547 11.58 -11.90 32.49
CA LEU A 547 11.75 -10.79 33.42
C LEU A 547 11.70 -11.26 34.88
N PRO A 548 12.55 -10.71 35.77
CA PRO A 548 12.45 -10.94 37.19
C PRO A 548 11.20 -10.25 37.78
N GLU A 549 10.72 -10.74 38.95
CA GLU A 549 9.52 -10.23 39.62
C GLU A 549 9.53 -8.69 39.78
N ALA A 550 10.70 -8.12 40.08
CA ALA A 550 10.87 -6.69 40.28
C ALA A 550 10.52 -5.84 39.04
N LEU A 551 10.75 -6.38 37.83
CA LEU A 551 10.40 -5.74 36.58
C LEU A 551 8.94 -6.06 36.20
N LEU A 552 8.50 -7.32 36.33
CA LEU A 552 7.12 -7.74 36.05
C LEU A 552 6.07 -6.97 36.85
N ALA A 553 6.38 -6.52 38.08
CA ALA A 553 5.50 -5.72 38.88
C ALA A 553 5.21 -4.32 38.29
N ASN A 554 6.11 -3.81 37.48
CA ASN A 554 6.12 -2.45 36.98
C ASN A 554 5.90 -2.36 35.44
N GLU A 555 6.05 -3.48 34.74
CA GLU A 555 5.89 -3.50 33.30
C GLU A 555 4.51 -3.00 32.84
N THR A 556 4.49 -2.54 31.63
CA THR A 556 3.29 -2.20 30.87
C THR A 556 3.30 -3.00 29.57
N ARG A 557 2.46 -2.64 28.61
CA ARG A 557 2.44 -3.24 27.29
C ARG A 557 3.72 -2.95 26.46
N TYR A 558 4.36 -1.84 26.71
CA TYR A 558 5.43 -1.25 25.90
C TYR A 558 6.79 -1.77 26.40
N GLY A 559 7.18 -2.93 25.88
CA GLY A 559 8.35 -3.70 26.34
C GLY A 559 9.62 -3.51 25.54
N PHE A 560 10.23 -4.63 25.15
CA PHE A 560 11.50 -4.64 24.44
C PHE A 560 11.32 -4.39 22.96
N GLU A 561 11.99 -3.36 22.43
CA GLU A 561 12.02 -3.03 21.02
C GLU A 561 13.32 -3.48 20.36
N GLY A 562 14.46 -3.03 20.80
CA GLY A 562 15.75 -3.42 20.27
C GLY A 562 16.59 -4.19 21.27
N ILE A 563 17.57 -4.95 20.77
CA ILE A 563 18.54 -5.70 21.58
C ILE A 563 19.93 -5.63 20.97
N THR A 564 20.94 -5.49 21.83
CA THR A 564 22.35 -5.53 21.43
C THR A 564 23.21 -6.16 22.51
N MET A 565 24.46 -6.50 22.18
CA MET A 565 25.39 -7.13 23.14
C MET A 565 26.64 -6.29 23.36
N VAL A 566 27.00 -6.05 24.61
CA VAL A 566 28.27 -5.41 25.04
C VAL A 566 29.01 -6.32 25.98
N GLY A 567 30.06 -6.93 25.49
CA GLY A 567 30.79 -7.97 26.25
C GLY A 567 29.88 -9.16 26.57
N ASP A 568 29.64 -9.45 27.83
CA ASP A 568 28.77 -10.53 28.28
C ASP A 568 27.35 -10.00 28.67
N THR A 569 27.04 -8.75 28.36
CA THR A 569 25.78 -8.11 28.78
C THR A 569 24.91 -7.78 27.55
N LEU A 570 23.68 -8.30 27.55
CA LEU A 570 22.63 -7.91 26.63
C LEU A 570 21.99 -6.60 27.11
N TRP A 571 21.79 -5.66 26.18
CA TRP A 571 21.12 -4.40 26.42
C TRP A 571 19.86 -4.33 25.57
N MET A 572 18.72 -4.02 26.20
CA MET A 572 17.43 -3.89 25.55
C MET A 572 16.91 -2.46 25.71
N ALA A 573 16.44 -1.88 24.63
CA ALA A 573 15.64 -0.65 24.67
C ALA A 573 14.20 -0.97 25.09
N VAL A 574 13.69 -0.29 26.12
CA VAL A 574 12.29 -0.36 26.49
C VAL A 574 11.55 0.77 25.77
N GLN A 575 10.43 0.45 25.12
CA GLN A 575 9.72 1.41 24.26
C GLN A 575 9.31 2.66 25.01
N ARG A 576 8.61 2.50 26.14
CA ARG A 576 8.02 3.61 26.90
C ARG A 576 8.23 3.44 28.42
N GLU A 577 7.92 4.52 29.16
CA GLU A 577 8.03 4.47 30.62
C GLU A 577 7.16 3.38 31.21
N TRP A 578 7.72 2.59 32.11
CA TRP A 578 6.99 1.69 32.99
C TRP A 578 6.55 2.40 34.27
N LYS A 579 5.74 1.72 35.08
CA LYS A 579 5.08 2.33 36.26
C LYS A 579 6.04 2.95 37.29
N ASP A 580 7.26 2.45 37.38
CA ASP A 580 8.31 2.92 38.29
C ASP A 580 9.28 3.93 37.68
N ASP A 581 9.13 4.24 36.37
CA ASP A 581 9.99 5.23 35.70
C ASP A 581 9.53 6.66 35.99
N PRO A 582 10.47 7.58 36.23
CA PRO A 582 10.18 8.99 36.20
C PRO A 582 9.70 9.43 34.82
N LYS A 583 8.81 10.43 34.77
CA LYS A 583 8.31 10.97 33.51
C LYS A 583 9.45 11.50 32.62
N GLY A 584 9.43 11.12 31.35
CA GLY A 584 10.38 11.55 30.32
C GLY A 584 11.69 10.78 30.35
N VAL A 585 11.74 9.62 31.00
CA VAL A 585 12.86 8.70 30.94
C VAL A 585 12.37 7.26 30.80
N VAL A 586 13.09 6.44 30.05
CA VAL A 586 12.80 5.02 29.86
C VAL A 586 14.01 4.18 30.27
N LYS A 587 13.79 2.90 30.54
CA LYS A 587 14.87 2.00 30.87
C LYS A 587 15.62 1.54 29.61
N LEU A 588 16.95 1.51 29.68
CA LEU A 588 17.76 0.57 28.94
C LEU A 588 18.08 -0.56 29.92
N LEU A 589 17.47 -1.72 29.70
CA LEU A 589 17.65 -2.89 30.55
C LEU A 589 18.90 -3.66 30.17
N ALA A 590 19.58 -4.19 31.16
CA ALA A 590 20.80 -4.98 31.01
C ALA A 590 20.60 -6.37 31.62
N TYR A 591 21.03 -7.40 30.90
CA TYR A 591 21.13 -8.76 31.42
C TYR A 591 22.53 -9.33 31.18
N ASN A 592 23.23 -9.64 32.27
CA ASN A 592 24.55 -10.30 32.18
C ASN A 592 24.32 -11.79 32.00
N THR A 593 24.77 -12.34 30.87
CA THR A 593 24.57 -13.75 30.48
C THR A 593 25.37 -14.75 31.28
N LYS A 594 26.47 -14.29 31.95
CA LYS A 594 27.33 -15.16 32.79
C LYS A 594 26.92 -15.12 34.25
N GLU A 595 26.54 -13.95 34.76
CA GLU A 595 26.15 -13.74 36.16
C GLU A 595 24.66 -13.97 36.39
N GLU A 596 23.90 -14.11 35.30
CA GLU A 596 22.43 -14.24 35.28
C GLU A 596 21.75 -13.11 36.08
N SER A 597 22.29 -11.90 35.95
CA SER A 597 21.88 -10.75 36.75
C SER A 597 21.30 -9.63 35.89
N TRP A 598 20.25 -8.97 36.42
CA TRP A 598 19.59 -7.84 35.79
C TRP A 598 20.04 -6.51 36.39
N GLY A 599 20.09 -5.49 35.55
CA GLY A 599 20.31 -4.11 35.95
C GLY A 599 19.72 -3.14 34.91
N ALA A 600 19.87 -1.85 35.13
CA ALA A 600 19.37 -0.87 34.18
C ALA A 600 20.11 0.49 34.27
N VAL A 601 19.95 1.29 33.23
CA VAL A 601 20.16 2.74 33.24
C VAL A 601 18.90 3.42 32.69
N HIS A 602 18.73 4.73 32.95
CA HIS A 602 17.68 5.54 32.35
C HIS A 602 18.18 6.27 31.10
N TYR A 603 17.38 6.26 30.06
CA TYR A 603 17.55 7.06 28.84
C TYR A 603 16.57 8.22 28.84
N PRO A 604 17.01 9.49 28.67
CA PRO A 604 16.12 10.64 28.65
C PRO A 604 15.46 10.80 27.29
N LEU A 605 14.13 10.80 27.23
CA LEU A 605 13.35 11.05 26.01
C LEU A 605 13.31 12.56 25.67
N ASP A 606 13.15 12.89 24.41
CA ASP A 606 12.76 14.24 23.99
C ASP A 606 11.32 14.54 24.46
N ALA A 607 10.98 15.81 24.58
CA ALA A 607 9.61 16.17 24.91
C ALA A 607 8.69 15.90 23.71
N PRO A 608 7.57 15.19 23.89
CA PRO A 608 6.63 14.95 22.80
C PRO A 608 5.90 16.24 22.40
N ALA A 609 5.46 16.32 21.12
CA ALA A 609 4.49 17.31 20.69
C ALA A 609 3.14 17.08 21.38
N GLU A 610 2.22 18.06 21.30
CA GLU A 610 0.89 17.93 21.87
C GLU A 610 0.12 16.75 21.25
N GLY A 611 -0.42 15.87 22.07
CA GLY A 611 -1.13 14.66 21.63
C GLY A 611 -0.22 13.49 21.22
N ALA A 612 1.10 13.69 21.17
CA ALA A 612 2.06 12.63 20.84
C ALA A 612 2.64 11.97 22.11
N TRP A 613 3.24 10.80 21.90
CA TRP A 613 4.13 10.16 22.86
C TRP A 613 5.49 9.85 22.20
N MET A 614 6.52 9.68 23.02
CA MET A 614 7.87 9.33 22.58
C MET A 614 8.18 7.89 22.98
N GLY A 615 8.91 7.20 22.12
CA GLY A 615 9.39 5.84 22.37
C GLY A 615 10.74 5.57 21.75
N LEU A 616 11.35 4.46 22.20
CA LEU A 616 12.53 3.88 21.57
C LEU A 616 12.10 2.72 20.68
N SER A 617 12.78 2.52 19.55
CA SER A 617 12.50 1.42 18.62
C SER A 617 13.68 0.48 18.42
N GLU A 618 14.91 0.93 18.62
CA GLU A 618 16.09 0.08 18.36
C GLU A 618 17.27 0.49 19.23
N ILE A 619 18.15 -0.47 19.51
CA ILE A 619 19.48 -0.24 20.07
C ILE A 619 20.50 -1.13 19.37
N THR A 620 21.52 -0.55 18.77
CA THR A 620 22.64 -1.28 18.18
C THR A 620 24.00 -0.69 18.60
N VAL A 621 25.02 -1.51 18.78
CA VAL A 621 26.34 -1.07 19.26
C VAL A 621 27.39 -1.20 18.17
N LYS A 622 28.20 -0.15 18.01
CA LYS A 622 29.41 -0.16 17.17
C LYS A 622 30.53 0.60 17.87
N GLY A 623 31.63 -0.08 18.13
CA GLY A 623 32.78 0.51 18.82
C GLY A 623 32.42 1.04 20.21
N ASP A 624 32.68 2.33 20.45
CA ASP A 624 32.48 2.98 21.74
C ASP A 624 31.06 3.57 21.91
N TRP A 625 30.14 3.32 20.95
CA TRP A 625 28.83 3.94 20.92
C TRP A 625 27.69 2.92 20.79
N ALA A 626 26.62 3.16 21.53
CA ALA A 626 25.30 2.56 21.35
C ALA A 626 24.40 3.57 20.61
N TYR A 627 23.83 3.15 19.51
CA TYR A 627 22.93 3.95 18.66
C TYR A 627 21.51 3.53 18.95
N ILE A 628 20.61 4.51 19.07
CA ILE A 628 19.24 4.30 19.53
C ILE A 628 18.31 5.11 18.64
N ILE A 629 17.27 4.47 18.09
CA ILE A 629 16.16 5.17 17.44
C ILE A 629 15.20 5.66 18.52
N GLU A 630 14.89 6.96 18.46
CA GLU A 630 13.86 7.60 19.27
C GLU A 630 12.85 8.26 18.33
N ARG A 631 11.58 7.93 18.49
CA ARG A 631 10.50 8.43 17.64
C ARG A 631 9.26 8.84 18.43
N ASP A 632 8.49 9.76 17.84
CA ASP A 632 7.08 9.95 18.22
C ASP A 632 6.18 8.93 17.48
N ASN A 633 4.92 8.86 17.88
CA ASN A 633 3.86 8.05 17.23
C ASN A 633 3.09 8.85 16.18
N GLN A 634 3.64 9.91 15.65
CA GLN A 634 2.92 10.76 14.70
C GLN A 634 3.30 10.40 13.26
N ILE A 635 2.38 10.69 12.34
CA ILE A 635 2.43 10.35 10.93
C ILE A 635 2.19 11.60 10.08
N ALA A 636 2.58 11.56 8.82
CA ALA A 636 2.39 12.63 7.86
C ALA A 636 2.96 13.98 8.35
N ASP A 637 2.18 15.04 8.29
CA ASP A 637 2.57 16.41 8.68
C ASP A 637 2.66 16.62 10.20
N LYS A 638 2.11 15.70 11.00
CA LYS A 638 2.21 15.72 12.45
C LYS A 638 3.49 15.09 12.98
N ALA A 639 4.19 14.28 12.17
CA ALA A 639 5.46 13.66 12.56
C ALA A 639 6.51 14.73 12.85
N ALA A 640 7.05 14.77 14.06
CA ALA A 640 7.98 15.79 14.52
C ALA A 640 9.33 15.22 14.99
N THR A 641 9.37 13.95 15.37
CA THR A 641 10.59 13.32 15.89
C THR A 641 10.73 11.89 15.37
N LYS A 642 11.68 11.69 14.47
CA LYS A 642 12.19 10.40 14.02
C LYS A 642 13.71 10.54 13.97
N LYS A 643 14.42 10.16 15.04
CA LYS A 643 15.81 10.52 15.23
C LYS A 643 16.68 9.35 15.64
N LEU A 644 17.90 9.33 15.13
CA LEU A 644 18.94 8.45 15.58
C LEU A 644 19.83 9.21 16.57
N TYR A 645 19.92 8.70 17.80
CA TYR A 645 20.82 9.18 18.86
C TYR A 645 21.93 8.19 19.11
N ARG A 646 22.98 8.61 19.85
CA ARG A 646 24.00 7.72 20.39
C ARG A 646 24.29 8.01 21.84
N VAL A 647 24.70 6.97 22.55
CA VAL A 647 25.12 6.99 23.95
C VAL A 647 26.49 6.33 24.06
N ALA A 648 27.41 6.88 24.83
CA ALA A 648 28.71 6.26 25.03
C ALA A 648 28.55 4.90 25.75
N VAL A 649 29.16 3.85 25.22
CA VAL A 649 29.16 2.49 25.84
C VAL A 649 29.72 2.55 27.27
N SER A 650 30.70 3.42 27.54
CA SER A 650 31.24 3.65 28.87
C SER A 650 30.24 4.21 29.91
N ALA A 651 29.11 4.76 29.43
CA ALA A 651 28.01 5.22 30.30
C ALA A 651 26.95 4.12 30.56
N LEU A 652 27.00 3.02 29.81
CA LEU A 652 26.14 1.84 30.02
C LEU A 652 26.68 0.98 31.17
N VAL A 653 26.58 1.51 32.38
CA VAL A 653 26.97 0.83 33.62
C VAL A 653 25.68 0.52 34.41
N PRO A 654 25.21 -0.76 34.35
CA PRO A 654 23.91 -1.10 34.93
C PRO A 654 23.92 -0.95 36.43
N ALA A 655 22.92 -0.25 36.97
CA ALA A 655 22.64 -0.20 38.41
C ALA A 655 21.65 -1.29 38.80
N GLU A 656 21.65 -1.65 40.07
CA GLU A 656 20.73 -2.64 40.68
C GLU A 656 19.27 -2.15 40.55
N LEU A 657 18.37 -3.05 40.21
CA LEU A 657 16.93 -2.78 40.07
C LEU A 657 16.32 -2.39 41.42
N GLY A 658 15.32 -1.51 41.38
CA GLY A 658 14.65 -0.98 42.60
C GLY A 658 15.40 0.15 43.30
N GLY A 659 16.61 0.50 42.85
CA GLY A 659 17.40 1.65 43.28
C GLY A 659 17.23 2.86 42.36
N THR A 660 18.03 3.92 42.62
CA THR A 660 18.13 5.06 41.71
C THR A 660 19.00 4.68 40.50
N LEU A 661 18.41 4.68 39.33
CA LEU A 661 19.13 4.38 38.08
C LEU A 661 19.88 5.61 37.57
N PRO A 662 21.13 5.47 37.09
CA PRO A 662 21.87 6.56 36.47
C PRO A 662 21.22 6.91 35.12
N VAL A 663 21.16 8.24 34.84
CA VAL A 663 20.63 8.74 33.55
C VAL A 663 21.81 8.93 32.60
N VAL A 664 21.74 8.32 31.43
CA VAL A 664 22.77 8.47 30.38
C VAL A 664 22.61 9.81 29.64
N THR A 665 23.67 10.24 28.97
CA THR A 665 23.64 11.41 28.09
C THR A 665 23.60 10.94 26.64
N LYS A 666 22.65 11.48 25.86
CA LYS A 666 22.52 11.18 24.43
C LYS A 666 23.05 12.31 23.55
N GLU A 667 23.54 11.95 22.38
CA GLU A 667 23.98 12.88 21.33
C GLU A 667 23.21 12.57 20.04
N LEU A 668 22.69 13.61 19.38
CA LEU A 668 22.01 13.46 18.09
C LEU A 668 23.00 13.06 17.00
N VAL A 669 22.70 12.00 16.26
CA VAL A 669 23.46 11.54 15.10
C VAL A 669 22.80 11.99 13.81
N ARG A 670 21.48 11.77 13.67
CA ARG A 670 20.73 12.11 12.45
C ARG A 670 19.25 12.35 12.75
N ASP A 671 18.67 13.32 12.05
CA ASP A 671 17.22 13.44 11.90
C ASP A 671 16.80 12.62 10.67
N LEU A 672 15.90 11.66 10.84
CA LEU A 672 15.45 10.74 9.80
C LEU A 672 14.20 11.22 9.05
N LEU A 673 13.53 12.29 9.51
CA LEU A 673 12.35 12.85 8.83
C LEU A 673 12.60 13.18 7.35
N PRO A 674 13.73 13.80 6.97
CA PRO A 674 14.02 14.07 5.56
C PRO A 674 14.18 12.78 4.72
N ASP A 675 14.69 11.71 5.32
CA ASP A 675 14.88 10.43 4.64
C ASP A 675 13.52 9.75 4.37
N LEU A 676 12.58 9.83 5.32
CA LEU A 676 11.23 9.28 5.20
C LEU A 676 10.39 9.97 4.11
N GLY A 677 10.70 11.22 3.80
CA GLY A 677 10.04 11.98 2.73
C GLY A 677 10.58 11.73 1.32
N VAL A 678 11.56 10.84 1.14
CA VAL A 678 12.26 10.68 -0.17
C VAL A 678 11.35 10.16 -1.27
N LEU A 679 10.41 9.26 -0.95
CA LEU A 679 9.46 8.68 -1.88
C LEU A 679 8.23 9.58 -2.15
N LYS A 680 8.19 10.79 -1.60
CA LYS A 680 7.11 11.77 -1.81
C LYS A 680 5.70 11.26 -1.42
N GLY A 681 5.62 10.22 -0.59
CA GLY A 681 4.43 9.83 0.14
C GLY A 681 4.27 10.64 1.43
N TYR A 682 3.40 10.19 2.31
CA TYR A 682 3.36 10.74 3.67
C TYR A 682 4.45 10.11 4.55
N VAL A 683 4.87 10.82 5.59
CA VAL A 683 5.83 10.29 6.58
C VAL A 683 5.15 9.19 7.37
N VAL A 684 5.72 7.98 7.33
CA VAL A 684 5.19 6.81 8.06
C VAL A 684 5.54 6.88 9.55
N ASP A 685 4.82 6.15 10.39
CA ASP A 685 5.03 6.16 11.84
C ASP A 685 6.31 5.42 12.22
N LYS A 686 6.39 4.14 11.86
CA LYS A 686 7.26 3.16 12.48
C LYS A 686 8.63 3.05 11.81
N VAL A 687 9.60 3.83 12.26
CA VAL A 687 11.03 3.58 12.00
C VAL A 687 11.50 2.63 13.08
N GLU A 688 11.60 1.32 12.78
CA GLU A 688 11.81 0.30 13.82
C GLU A 688 13.22 -0.27 13.86
N GLY A 689 13.83 -0.58 12.72
CA GLY A 689 15.14 -1.24 12.74
C GLY A 689 16.29 -0.33 12.32
N PHE A 690 17.44 -0.49 13.02
CA PHE A 690 18.72 0.13 12.66
C PHE A 690 19.88 -0.82 12.89
N ALA A 691 20.74 -1.00 11.88
CA ALA A 691 21.94 -1.79 11.98
C ALA A 691 23.15 -1.08 11.37
N ILE A 692 24.35 -1.41 11.86
CA ILE A 692 25.61 -0.95 11.27
C ILE A 692 26.41 -2.17 10.82
N ASP A 693 26.65 -2.26 9.50
CA ASP A 693 27.31 -3.42 8.91
C ASP A 693 28.82 -3.49 9.19
N ALA A 694 29.46 -4.54 8.69
CA ALA A 694 30.90 -4.77 8.88
C ALA A 694 31.77 -3.66 8.24
N ALA A 695 31.26 -2.95 7.21
CA ALA A 695 31.93 -1.80 6.59
C ALA A 695 31.71 -0.49 7.35
N GLY A 696 30.82 -0.44 8.33
CA GLY A 696 30.46 0.78 9.06
C GLY A 696 29.30 1.55 8.43
N THR A 697 28.60 0.98 7.48
CA THR A 697 27.41 1.58 6.86
C THR A 697 26.20 1.39 7.75
N GLY A 698 25.47 2.47 8.06
CA GLY A 698 24.19 2.42 8.79
C GLY A 698 23.04 2.12 7.85
N TRP A 699 22.14 1.22 8.24
CA TRP A 699 20.95 0.79 7.53
C TRP A 699 19.73 0.98 8.42
N VAL A 700 18.64 1.46 7.81
CA VAL A 700 17.37 1.74 8.50
C VAL A 700 16.25 1.00 7.78
N VAL A 701 15.26 0.51 8.53
CA VAL A 701 14.03 -0.09 7.99
C VAL A 701 12.82 0.46 8.73
N THR A 702 11.69 0.57 8.01
CA THR A 702 10.38 0.85 8.60
C THR A 702 9.52 -0.40 8.66
N ASP A 703 8.71 -0.52 9.69
CA ASP A 703 7.63 -1.50 9.78
C ASP A 703 6.38 -0.98 9.07
N ASN A 704 5.66 -1.86 8.38
CA ASN A 704 4.44 -1.57 7.65
C ASN A 704 3.17 -2.18 8.26
N ASP A 705 3.23 -2.68 9.50
CA ASP A 705 2.09 -3.30 10.22
C ASP A 705 1.39 -4.46 9.48
N GLY A 706 2.09 -5.11 8.51
CA GLY A 706 1.48 -6.15 7.68
C GLY A 706 0.35 -5.61 6.79
N VAL A 707 0.36 -4.31 6.46
CA VAL A 707 -0.59 -3.63 5.55
C VAL A 707 -2.02 -3.48 6.11
N ASP A 708 -2.23 -3.59 7.41
CA ASP A 708 -3.60 -3.51 7.99
C ASP A 708 -4.10 -2.05 8.06
N ASP A 709 -3.30 -1.16 8.65
CA ASP A 709 -3.66 0.24 8.92
C ASP A 709 -2.69 1.23 8.25
N SER A 710 -2.04 0.83 7.15
CA SER A 710 -1.01 1.63 6.50
C SER A 710 -1.04 1.48 4.98
N SER A 711 -0.26 2.30 4.27
CA SER A 711 -0.02 2.15 2.83
C SER A 711 0.82 0.91 2.47
N GLY A 712 1.26 0.13 3.44
CA GLY A 712 2.11 -1.04 3.21
C GLY A 712 3.56 -0.73 2.81
N GLU A 713 3.92 0.54 2.65
CA GLU A 713 5.28 0.92 2.24
C GLU A 713 6.32 0.55 3.29
N THR A 714 7.27 -0.29 2.92
CA THR A 714 8.49 -0.52 3.70
C THR A 714 9.63 0.28 3.08
N LEU A 715 10.17 1.24 3.83
CA LEU A 715 11.37 1.97 3.47
C LEU A 715 12.59 1.23 4.02
N PHE A 716 13.58 1.04 3.16
CA PHE A 716 14.86 0.43 3.52
C PHE A 716 16.00 1.19 2.86
N TRP A 717 16.86 1.84 3.67
CA TRP A 717 17.89 2.71 3.10
C TRP A 717 19.16 2.77 3.92
N SER A 718 20.23 3.17 3.26
CA SER A 718 21.50 3.47 3.92
C SER A 718 21.60 4.93 4.32
N ILE A 719 22.05 5.20 5.54
CA ILE A 719 22.43 6.54 6.00
C ILE A 719 23.91 6.87 5.78
N GLY A 720 24.63 5.98 5.09
CA GLY A 720 26.06 6.10 4.82
C GLY A 720 26.92 5.64 5.99
N GLU A 721 28.22 6.04 5.98
CA GLU A 721 29.17 5.68 7.03
C GLU A 721 28.81 6.34 8.37
N VAL A 722 28.64 5.53 9.40
CA VAL A 722 28.35 5.96 10.77
C VAL A 722 29.67 6.10 11.54
N LYS A 723 29.94 7.30 12.08
CA LYS A 723 31.19 7.67 12.76
C LYS A 723 31.04 7.69 14.27
#